data_67554541623bc0f45e930e12474367f5
#
_entry.id   67554541623bc0f45e930e12474367f5
#
_cell.length_a   1.000
_cell.length_b   1.000
_cell.length_c   1.000
_cell.angle_alpha   90.00
_cell.angle_beta   90.00
_cell.angle_gamma   90.00
#
_symmetry.space_group_name_H-M   'P 1'
#
loop_
_entity.id
_entity.type
_entity.pdbx_description
1 polymer ?
#
loop_
_entity_poly.entity_id
_entity_poly.type
_entity_poly.pdbx_seq_one_letter_code
_entity_poly.pdbx_strand_id
1 'polypeptide(L)'
;MRGIQVIACAMALAVFGFVGQAPAAEDAQPAQKQDEAYTALIKKHLVDPRFTTELVDHMPASDTVPSPLKFFGRIPGTPGELTYAKDIERYYQELAKTSPRVKFWKLGTTEEGRDQVVIAIADEATLKDLDRYKAALAALGDPRRTTPEQAKAVIKTAKPIYWITSGIHSPETGGPEMLIELAYRLAVEETPLVRNIRNNVITFITPVVEVDGREKIVDTYYYGKKTGKPKPPLMYWGKYAAHDNNRDGMGQYLKLTQNITKGVLEWHPTVVHDLHEAQSYLYVSTGTGPYNPSLDPVQTDEWWLLAETEVTEMAKRKVPGVFTYGFYDGWVPNYLFWIANTHNSFGRFYEVQSYGPDVQKELKLPPTVTSREWYRPNPPLPTVAWGPRNNTNIQESALLFAMDRVAKDRELYLETYWVKGQHAVDGGRTGPVNAWVIPADQTAKLNVVDMINDLRRQGLEVSTADAAFTAGGVKVAAGDYVIRADQPYRTLADLYFSLQNYPAANPRPYDDTGWTMQYMRNVTLRPVKDPAVLRQPMTLLTADLAPAGAISGSGSTILVNHTGDNELVTFRFRLKDVKMLAAEKPFEAGGKSYAAGTFIIPNAPRAAVEKAAVELGLKGEAVAAAPDVKTHPLSIPRIGYLHSWLRTQDEGWWRAALDHYGVPYTYIADTKARAGDLRKRFDVIIYPTV
;
A
#
# COMPACT_ATOMS: atom_id res chain seq x y z
N MET A 1 21.31 69.31 -39.26
CA MET A 1 22.15 69.08 -40.41
C MET A 1 23.25 68.12 -40.03
N ARG A 2 23.17 66.87 -40.41
CA ARG A 2 24.23 65.89 -40.72
C ARG A 2 23.52 64.60 -41.11
N GLY A 3 23.71 64.26 -42.39
CA GLY A 3 22.99 63.14 -43.04
C GLY A 3 23.54 61.78 -42.59
N ILE A 4 22.64 60.83 -42.61
CA ILE A 4 22.93 59.40 -42.47
C ILE A 4 22.86 58.77 -43.86
N GLN A 5 24.01 58.29 -44.32
CA GLN A 5 24.09 57.49 -45.54
C GLN A 5 23.56 56.06 -45.28
N VAL A 6 22.62 55.67 -46.09
CA VAL A 6 22.14 54.28 -46.15
C VAL A 6 23.04 53.51 -47.10
N ILE A 7 23.76 52.50 -46.62
CA ILE A 7 24.49 51.52 -47.40
C ILE A 7 23.54 50.33 -47.63
N ALA A 8 23.15 50.10 -48.88
CA ALA A 8 22.42 48.95 -49.30
C ALA A 8 23.42 47.80 -49.59
N CYS A 9 23.43 46.75 -48.77
CA CYS A 9 24.06 45.50 -49.06
C CYS A 9 23.11 44.56 -49.78
N ALA A 10 23.37 44.28 -51.05
CA ALA A 10 22.71 43.25 -51.82
C ALA A 10 23.24 41.88 -51.38
N MET A 11 22.45 41.05 -50.71
CA MET A 11 22.73 39.63 -50.50
C MET A 11 22.15 38.82 -51.67
N ALA A 12 23.00 38.15 -52.40
CA ALA A 12 22.62 37.12 -53.36
C ALA A 12 22.18 35.86 -52.65
N LEU A 13 20.91 35.49 -52.77
CA LEU A 13 20.36 34.21 -52.30
C LEU A 13 20.82 33.10 -53.28
N ALA A 14 21.76 32.27 -52.87
CA ALA A 14 22.01 30.99 -53.48
C ALA A 14 20.94 29.99 -52.99
N VAL A 15 20.01 29.62 -53.82
CA VAL A 15 19.03 28.57 -53.57
C VAL A 15 19.73 27.21 -53.76
N PHE A 16 20.19 26.60 -52.68
CA PHE A 16 20.52 25.17 -52.66
C PHE A 16 19.21 24.40 -52.54
N GLY A 17 18.81 23.74 -53.62
CA GLY A 17 17.72 22.79 -53.63
C GLY A 17 18.10 21.55 -52.82
N PHE A 18 17.64 21.47 -51.55
CA PHE A 18 17.58 20.22 -50.82
C PHE A 18 16.42 19.41 -51.41
N VAL A 19 16.72 18.41 -52.21
CA VAL A 19 15.80 17.32 -52.51
C VAL A 19 15.64 16.52 -51.21
N GLY A 20 14.69 16.92 -50.39
CA GLY A 20 14.27 16.12 -49.23
C GLY A 20 13.71 14.79 -49.75
N GLN A 21 14.40 13.67 -49.49
CA GLN A 21 13.75 12.39 -49.56
C GLN A 21 12.55 12.43 -48.63
N ALA A 22 11.35 12.26 -49.19
CA ALA A 22 10.14 12.01 -48.42
C ALA A 22 10.42 10.80 -47.49
N PRO A 23 10.05 10.85 -46.20
CA PRO A 23 10.13 9.65 -45.38
C PRO A 23 9.34 8.56 -46.09
N ALA A 24 9.93 7.35 -46.18
CA ALA A 24 9.27 6.18 -46.71
C ALA A 24 7.91 6.07 -45.99
N ALA A 25 6.82 5.97 -46.75
CA ALA A 25 5.51 5.70 -46.18
C ALA A 25 5.66 4.43 -45.33
N GLU A 26 5.56 4.56 -44.01
CA GLU A 26 5.29 3.41 -43.15
C GLU A 26 4.09 2.68 -43.76
N ASP A 27 4.26 1.39 -44.04
CA ASP A 27 3.18 0.53 -44.52
C ASP A 27 1.97 0.74 -43.57
N ALA A 28 0.99 1.46 -44.08
CA ALA A 28 -0.24 1.71 -43.34
C ALA A 28 -0.92 0.35 -43.12
N GLN A 29 -0.68 -0.24 -41.97
CA GLN A 29 -1.43 -1.44 -41.56
C GLN A 29 -2.94 -1.13 -41.68
N PRO A 30 -3.75 -2.05 -42.21
CA PRO A 30 -5.18 -1.82 -42.28
C PRO A 30 -5.72 -1.49 -40.89
N ALA A 31 -6.57 -0.44 -40.84
CA ALA A 31 -7.15 0.02 -39.57
C ALA A 31 -7.79 -1.17 -38.83
N GLN A 32 -7.44 -1.32 -37.54
CA GLN A 32 -7.97 -2.43 -36.73
C GLN A 32 -9.50 -2.36 -36.70
N LYS A 33 -10.15 -3.52 -36.92
CA LYS A 33 -11.60 -3.65 -36.86
C LYS A 33 -12.10 -3.23 -35.48
N GLN A 34 -13.19 -2.48 -35.44
CA GLN A 34 -13.84 -2.06 -34.21
C GLN A 34 -15.01 -2.99 -33.84
N ASP A 35 -15.23 -3.16 -32.54
CA ASP A 35 -16.44 -3.80 -32.00
C ASP A 35 -17.54 -2.74 -31.97
N GLU A 36 -18.33 -2.68 -33.04
CA GLU A 36 -19.39 -1.69 -33.21
C GLU A 36 -20.47 -1.77 -32.13
N ALA A 37 -20.80 -2.98 -31.66
CA ALA A 37 -21.78 -3.17 -30.61
C ALA A 37 -21.28 -2.63 -29.27
N TYR A 38 -20.01 -2.87 -28.93
CA TYR A 38 -19.38 -2.32 -27.75
C TYR A 38 -19.29 -0.80 -27.82
N THR A 39 -18.82 -0.27 -28.94
CA THR A 39 -18.67 1.17 -29.21
C THR A 39 -20.02 1.90 -29.09
N ALA A 40 -21.10 1.30 -29.59
CA ALA A 40 -22.46 1.87 -29.43
C ALA A 40 -22.90 1.92 -27.96
N LEU A 41 -22.54 0.91 -27.15
CA LEU A 41 -22.83 0.89 -25.72
C LEU A 41 -22.01 1.92 -24.94
N ILE A 42 -20.73 2.16 -25.29
CA ILE A 42 -19.93 3.25 -24.71
C ILE A 42 -20.70 4.58 -24.90
N LYS A 43 -21.08 4.90 -26.13
CA LYS A 43 -21.83 6.13 -26.46
C LYS A 43 -23.18 6.21 -25.77
N LYS A 44 -23.90 5.08 -25.66
CA LYS A 44 -25.21 5.01 -25.01
C LYS A 44 -25.14 5.29 -23.51
N HIS A 45 -24.11 4.80 -22.82
CA HIS A 45 -23.99 4.91 -21.36
C HIS A 45 -23.22 6.14 -20.89
N LEU A 46 -22.53 6.83 -21.78
CA LEU A 46 -21.85 8.10 -21.49
C LEU A 46 -22.90 9.24 -21.39
N VAL A 47 -23.19 9.67 -20.17
CA VAL A 47 -24.26 10.65 -19.93
C VAL A 47 -23.82 12.10 -20.15
N ASP A 48 -22.52 12.37 -20.08
CA ASP A 48 -21.92 13.66 -20.44
C ASP A 48 -20.71 13.43 -21.35
N PRO A 49 -20.82 13.75 -22.65
CA PRO A 49 -19.79 13.43 -23.64
C PRO A 49 -18.48 14.22 -23.48
N ARG A 50 -18.41 15.18 -22.55
CA ARG A 50 -17.16 15.91 -22.28
C ARG A 50 -16.14 15.06 -21.53
N PHE A 51 -16.58 13.99 -20.84
CA PHE A 51 -15.72 13.12 -20.05
C PHE A 51 -15.28 11.88 -20.83
N THR A 52 -14.71 12.09 -22.01
CA THR A 52 -14.12 11.05 -22.85
C THR A 52 -13.02 11.61 -23.74
N THR A 53 -12.19 10.72 -24.29
CA THR A 53 -11.20 11.04 -25.32
C THR A 53 -11.32 10.04 -26.47
N GLU A 54 -10.65 10.34 -27.58
CA GLU A 54 -10.53 9.46 -28.74
C GLU A 54 -9.88 8.11 -28.40
N LEU A 55 -9.21 7.97 -27.25
CA LEU A 55 -8.59 6.72 -26.83
C LEU A 55 -9.60 5.69 -26.31
N VAL A 56 -10.75 6.16 -25.79
CA VAL A 56 -11.69 5.33 -25.05
C VAL A 56 -13.14 5.46 -25.53
N ASP A 57 -13.40 6.18 -26.62
CA ASP A 57 -14.73 6.37 -27.21
C ASP A 57 -15.16 5.19 -28.10
N HIS A 58 -14.30 4.21 -28.29
CA HIS A 58 -14.49 3.01 -29.10
C HIS A 58 -13.79 1.79 -28.47
N MET A 59 -14.05 0.60 -29.00
CA MET A 59 -13.40 -0.62 -28.56
C MET A 59 -12.91 -1.44 -29.76
N PRO A 60 -11.63 -1.86 -29.78
CA PRO A 60 -11.13 -2.74 -30.83
C PRO A 60 -11.76 -4.13 -30.74
N ALA A 61 -12.02 -4.73 -31.91
CA ALA A 61 -12.48 -6.12 -32.00
C ALA A 61 -11.32 -7.11 -32.00
N SER A 62 -11.57 -8.30 -31.45
CA SER A 62 -10.69 -9.46 -31.56
C SER A 62 -11.50 -10.70 -31.84
N ASP A 63 -10.98 -11.55 -32.74
CA ASP A 63 -11.60 -12.85 -33.06
C ASP A 63 -11.21 -13.94 -32.06
N THR A 64 -10.10 -13.75 -31.33
CA THR A 64 -9.54 -14.74 -30.40
C THR A 64 -9.71 -14.40 -28.95
N VAL A 65 -9.66 -13.11 -28.57
CA VAL A 65 -9.75 -12.63 -27.20
C VAL A 65 -11.16 -12.10 -26.95
N PRO A 66 -11.92 -12.63 -25.99
CA PRO A 66 -13.28 -12.16 -25.72
C PRO A 66 -13.27 -10.77 -25.08
N SER A 67 -14.02 -9.81 -25.68
CA SER A 67 -14.24 -8.52 -25.06
C SER A 67 -15.08 -8.66 -23.77
N PRO A 68 -15.06 -7.66 -22.85
CA PRO A 68 -15.95 -7.66 -21.69
C PRO A 68 -17.42 -7.86 -22.06
N LEU A 69 -17.88 -7.24 -23.15
CA LEU A 69 -19.25 -7.45 -23.66
C LEU A 69 -19.52 -8.91 -23.98
N LYS A 70 -18.59 -9.58 -24.67
CA LYS A 70 -18.72 -10.99 -25.05
C LYS A 70 -18.69 -11.92 -23.84
N PHE A 71 -17.92 -11.60 -22.82
CA PHE A 71 -17.76 -12.43 -21.63
C PHE A 71 -18.86 -12.22 -20.59
N PHE A 72 -19.22 -10.97 -20.27
CA PHE A 72 -20.20 -10.62 -19.24
C PHE A 72 -21.61 -10.34 -19.78
N GLY A 73 -21.78 -10.20 -21.09
CA GLY A 73 -23.04 -9.73 -21.71
C GLY A 73 -23.30 -8.23 -21.53
N ARG A 74 -22.36 -7.48 -20.96
CA ARG A 74 -22.41 -6.04 -20.71
C ARG A 74 -21.01 -5.45 -20.74
N ILE A 75 -20.94 -4.12 -20.87
CA ILE A 75 -19.65 -3.40 -20.78
C ILE A 75 -19.43 -2.86 -19.37
N PRO A 76 -18.16 -2.67 -18.91
CA PRO A 76 -17.84 -1.87 -17.74
C PRO A 76 -18.46 -0.47 -17.81
N GLY A 77 -18.93 0.04 -16.69
CA GLY A 77 -19.65 1.31 -16.65
C GLY A 77 -21.11 1.25 -17.16
N THR A 78 -21.69 0.05 -17.31
CA THR A 78 -23.13 -0.09 -17.53
C THR A 78 -23.90 0.35 -16.29
N PRO A 79 -24.84 1.32 -16.39
CA PRO A 79 -25.63 1.77 -15.25
C PRO A 79 -26.39 0.66 -14.55
N GLY A 80 -26.36 0.66 -13.23
CA GLY A 80 -27.08 -0.31 -12.41
C GLY A 80 -26.41 -1.69 -12.34
N GLU A 81 -25.16 -1.83 -12.75
CA GLU A 81 -24.44 -3.09 -12.76
C GLU A 81 -23.09 -2.99 -12.02
N LEU A 82 -22.77 -4.04 -11.27
CA LEU A 82 -21.46 -4.23 -10.61
C LEU A 82 -20.98 -5.65 -10.85
N THR A 83 -19.65 -5.81 -10.92
CA THR A 83 -19.00 -7.10 -11.14
C THR A 83 -18.38 -7.62 -9.84
N TYR A 84 -18.64 -8.86 -9.47
CA TYR A 84 -17.98 -9.53 -8.35
C TYR A 84 -16.48 -9.71 -8.59
N ALA A 85 -15.69 -9.68 -7.54
CA ALA A 85 -14.24 -9.91 -7.64
C ALA A 85 -13.91 -11.27 -8.29
N LYS A 86 -14.64 -12.32 -7.91
CA LYS A 86 -14.52 -13.66 -8.52
C LYS A 86 -14.81 -13.69 -10.03
N ASP A 87 -15.69 -12.82 -10.52
CA ASP A 87 -16.02 -12.75 -11.95
C ASP A 87 -14.98 -11.94 -12.71
N ILE A 88 -14.38 -10.90 -12.09
CA ILE A 88 -13.21 -10.19 -12.64
C ILE A 88 -12.03 -11.17 -12.75
N GLU A 89 -11.79 -11.97 -11.72
CA GLU A 89 -10.74 -13.00 -11.73
C GLU A 89 -10.95 -14.01 -12.86
N ARG A 90 -12.16 -14.54 -13.03
CA ARG A 90 -12.48 -15.45 -14.14
C ARG A 90 -12.23 -14.82 -15.50
N TYR A 91 -12.55 -13.56 -15.67
CA TYR A 91 -12.27 -12.85 -16.91
C TYR A 91 -10.75 -12.70 -17.16
N TYR A 92 -9.98 -12.40 -16.12
CA TYR A 92 -8.53 -12.29 -16.24
C TYR A 92 -7.86 -13.63 -16.55
N GLN A 93 -8.38 -14.73 -16.00
CA GLN A 93 -7.97 -16.09 -16.37
C GLN A 93 -8.27 -16.38 -17.85
N GLU A 94 -9.43 -15.96 -18.35
CA GLU A 94 -9.79 -16.10 -19.76
C GLU A 94 -8.92 -15.25 -20.68
N LEU A 95 -8.59 -14.00 -20.30
CA LEU A 95 -7.63 -13.17 -21.02
C LEU A 95 -6.26 -13.84 -21.11
N ALA A 96 -5.76 -14.38 -20.01
CA ALA A 96 -4.46 -15.06 -19.99
C ALA A 96 -4.45 -16.35 -20.81
N LYS A 97 -5.59 -17.03 -20.93
CA LYS A 97 -5.75 -18.23 -21.74
C LYS A 97 -5.82 -17.94 -23.25
N THR A 98 -6.43 -16.80 -23.61
CA THR A 98 -6.72 -16.45 -25.01
C THR A 98 -5.74 -15.49 -25.64
N SER A 99 -4.89 -14.83 -24.83
CA SER A 99 -3.89 -13.86 -25.30
C SER A 99 -2.48 -14.19 -24.80
N PRO A 100 -1.49 -14.36 -25.68
CA PRO A 100 -0.08 -14.52 -25.29
C PRO A 100 0.54 -13.25 -24.68
N ARG A 101 -0.20 -12.15 -24.70
CA ARG A 101 0.17 -10.84 -24.11
C ARG A 101 -0.31 -10.67 -22.68
N VAL A 102 -0.87 -11.72 -22.06
CA VAL A 102 -1.38 -11.69 -20.70
C VAL A 102 -0.88 -12.88 -19.91
N LYS A 103 -0.33 -12.65 -18.72
CA LYS A 103 -0.07 -13.68 -17.71
C LYS A 103 -0.90 -13.40 -16.47
N PHE A 104 -1.35 -14.44 -15.79
CA PHE A 104 -2.17 -14.38 -14.58
C PHE A 104 -1.53 -15.22 -13.47
N TRP A 105 -1.53 -14.70 -12.24
CA TRP A 105 -1.19 -15.49 -11.06
C TRP A 105 -1.82 -14.92 -9.79
N LYS A 106 -1.85 -15.75 -8.76
CA LYS A 106 -2.28 -15.39 -7.43
C LYS A 106 -1.15 -14.67 -6.70
N LEU A 107 -1.43 -13.48 -6.17
CA LEU A 107 -0.51 -12.70 -5.36
C LEU A 107 -0.50 -13.20 -3.90
N GLY A 108 -1.67 -13.49 -3.34
CA GLY A 108 -1.86 -14.00 -1.99
C GLY A 108 -3.33 -14.29 -1.68
N THR A 109 -3.64 -14.45 -0.40
CA THR A 109 -5.01 -14.60 0.10
C THR A 109 -5.38 -13.48 1.04
N THR A 110 -6.69 -13.17 1.12
CA THR A 110 -7.28 -12.25 2.09
C THR A 110 -7.48 -12.92 3.45
N GLU A 111 -7.94 -12.12 4.44
CA GLU A 111 -8.32 -12.61 5.77
C GLU A 111 -9.47 -13.64 5.74
N GLU A 112 -10.38 -13.53 4.78
CA GLU A 112 -11.50 -14.47 4.61
C GLU A 112 -11.17 -15.62 3.63
N GLY A 113 -9.92 -15.67 3.14
CA GLY A 113 -9.39 -16.78 2.34
C GLY A 113 -9.66 -16.68 0.83
N ARG A 114 -10.12 -15.54 0.31
CA ARG A 114 -10.27 -15.29 -1.13
C ARG A 114 -8.93 -14.96 -1.77
N ASP A 115 -8.83 -15.18 -3.08
CA ASP A 115 -7.61 -14.92 -3.81
C ASP A 115 -7.48 -13.45 -4.17
N GLN A 116 -6.33 -12.86 -3.85
CA GLN A 116 -5.88 -11.59 -4.39
C GLN A 116 -4.96 -11.88 -5.58
N VAL A 117 -5.30 -11.33 -6.74
CA VAL A 117 -4.69 -11.70 -8.01
C VAL A 117 -3.98 -10.54 -8.69
N VAL A 118 -3.07 -10.88 -9.61
CA VAL A 118 -2.40 -9.92 -10.48
C VAL A 118 -2.28 -10.50 -11.89
N ILE A 119 -2.40 -9.62 -12.89
CA ILE A 119 -2.05 -9.95 -14.26
C ILE A 119 -0.91 -9.07 -14.73
N ALA A 120 -0.07 -9.61 -15.63
CA ALA A 120 0.91 -8.87 -16.39
C ALA A 120 0.48 -8.76 -17.83
N ILE A 121 0.58 -7.57 -18.42
CA ILE A 121 0.29 -7.30 -19.82
C ILE A 121 1.50 -6.61 -20.44
N ALA A 122 2.02 -7.18 -21.51
CA ALA A 122 3.10 -6.64 -22.33
C ALA A 122 3.12 -7.31 -23.72
N ASP A 123 4.07 -6.96 -24.58
CA ASP A 123 4.29 -7.71 -25.81
C ASP A 123 4.70 -9.17 -25.52
N GLU A 124 4.46 -10.04 -26.49
CA GLU A 124 4.63 -11.48 -26.34
C GLU A 124 6.07 -11.89 -25.99
N ALA A 125 7.05 -11.21 -26.56
CA ALA A 125 8.46 -11.49 -26.29
C ALA A 125 8.83 -11.12 -24.84
N THR A 126 8.30 -10.01 -24.35
CA THR A 126 8.48 -9.57 -22.97
C THR A 126 7.89 -10.57 -21.98
N LEU A 127 6.65 -11.01 -22.19
CA LEU A 127 6.03 -11.97 -21.29
C LEU A 127 6.65 -13.35 -21.33
N LYS A 128 7.20 -13.76 -22.48
CA LYS A 128 7.96 -15.00 -22.59
C LYS A 128 9.23 -14.97 -21.74
N ASP A 129 9.85 -13.80 -21.61
CA ASP A 129 11.13 -13.59 -20.91
C ASP A 129 10.95 -12.71 -19.65
N LEU A 130 9.83 -12.84 -18.96
CA LEU A 130 9.46 -11.98 -17.84
C LEU A 130 10.47 -12.04 -16.69
N ASP A 131 11.06 -13.20 -16.44
CA ASP A 131 12.06 -13.39 -15.39
C ASP A 131 13.34 -12.58 -15.63
N ARG A 132 13.72 -12.37 -16.90
CA ARG A 132 14.84 -11.47 -17.24
C ARG A 132 14.55 -10.04 -16.79
N TYR A 133 13.35 -9.53 -17.05
CA TYR A 133 12.97 -8.18 -16.62
C TYR A 133 12.89 -8.06 -15.11
N LYS A 134 12.37 -9.09 -14.42
CA LYS A 134 12.38 -9.19 -12.97
C LYS A 134 13.82 -9.09 -12.41
N ALA A 135 14.73 -9.86 -12.97
CA ALA A 135 16.14 -9.82 -12.58
C ALA A 135 16.80 -8.46 -12.87
N ALA A 136 16.47 -7.82 -13.99
CA ALA A 136 16.97 -6.50 -14.35
C ALA A 136 16.51 -5.43 -13.35
N LEU A 137 15.23 -5.43 -12.98
CA LEU A 137 14.69 -4.49 -11.99
C LEU A 137 15.27 -4.75 -10.59
N ALA A 138 15.45 -6.01 -10.20
CA ALA A 138 16.12 -6.36 -8.94
C ALA A 138 17.58 -5.86 -8.90
N ALA A 139 18.28 -5.91 -10.04
CA ALA A 139 19.65 -5.37 -10.15
C ALA A 139 19.69 -3.85 -9.99
N LEU A 140 18.70 -3.12 -10.53
CA LEU A 140 18.55 -1.68 -10.31
C LEU A 140 18.09 -1.35 -8.88
N GLY A 141 17.34 -2.23 -8.25
CA GLY A 141 16.83 -2.04 -6.88
C GLY A 141 17.90 -2.07 -5.80
N ASP A 142 19.09 -2.66 -6.06
CA ASP A 142 20.20 -2.68 -5.11
C ASP A 142 21.49 -2.09 -5.72
N PRO A 143 21.69 -0.78 -5.62
CA PRO A 143 22.86 -0.10 -6.19
C PRO A 143 24.19 -0.48 -5.52
N ARG A 144 24.20 -1.24 -4.44
CA ARG A 144 25.43 -1.81 -3.85
C ARG A 144 26.01 -2.94 -4.70
N ARG A 145 25.16 -3.55 -5.54
CA ARG A 145 25.51 -4.71 -6.41
C ARG A 145 25.65 -4.34 -7.89
N THR A 146 25.30 -3.11 -8.25
CA THR A 146 25.27 -2.65 -9.65
C THR A 146 26.06 -1.36 -9.78
N THR A 147 27.15 -1.36 -10.58
CA THR A 147 27.91 -0.13 -10.84
C THR A 147 27.12 0.81 -11.75
N PRO A 148 27.47 2.11 -11.82
CA PRO A 148 26.82 3.06 -12.71
C PRO A 148 26.83 2.63 -14.19
N GLU A 149 27.93 2.01 -14.66
CA GLU A 149 28.06 1.50 -16.04
C GLU A 149 27.15 0.30 -16.28
N GLN A 150 27.06 -0.62 -15.30
CA GLN A 150 26.15 -1.76 -15.34
C GLN A 150 24.69 -1.28 -15.31
N ALA A 151 24.34 -0.32 -14.45
CA ALA A 151 23.00 0.26 -14.38
C ALA A 151 22.60 0.88 -15.72
N LYS A 152 23.48 1.69 -16.36
CA LYS A 152 23.23 2.25 -17.70
C LYS A 152 22.98 1.17 -18.76
N ALA A 153 23.71 0.06 -18.70
CA ALA A 153 23.51 -1.06 -19.63
C ALA A 153 22.16 -1.76 -19.40
N VAL A 154 21.78 -1.96 -18.14
CA VAL A 154 20.48 -2.54 -17.76
C VAL A 154 19.33 -1.63 -18.19
N ILE A 155 19.39 -0.32 -17.89
CA ILE A 155 18.37 0.68 -18.22
C ILE A 155 18.05 0.70 -19.72
N LYS A 156 19.05 0.57 -20.59
CA LYS A 156 18.84 0.53 -22.06
C LYS A 156 17.95 -0.62 -22.51
N THR A 157 17.95 -1.73 -21.82
CA THR A 157 17.28 -2.96 -22.26
C THR A 157 16.13 -3.40 -21.34
N ALA A 158 16.06 -2.88 -20.11
CA ALA A 158 14.99 -3.16 -19.17
C ALA A 158 13.69 -2.43 -19.55
N LYS A 159 12.59 -2.91 -18.99
CA LYS A 159 11.29 -2.26 -19.06
C LYS A 159 10.78 -1.98 -17.65
N PRO A 160 10.25 -0.78 -17.38
CA PRO A 160 9.62 -0.48 -16.11
C PRO A 160 8.36 -1.33 -15.93
N ILE A 161 8.08 -1.73 -14.70
CA ILE A 161 6.78 -2.28 -14.31
C ILE A 161 5.91 -1.11 -13.83
N TYR A 162 4.75 -0.92 -14.46
CA TYR A 162 3.69 -0.04 -14.04
C TYR A 162 2.59 -0.87 -13.40
N TRP A 163 2.51 -0.85 -12.07
CA TRP A 163 1.54 -1.65 -11.32
C TRP A 163 0.34 -0.81 -10.90
N ILE A 164 -0.83 -1.16 -11.41
CA ILE A 164 -2.11 -0.51 -11.10
C ILE A 164 -2.81 -1.34 -10.05
N THR A 165 -3.20 -0.71 -8.93
CA THR A 165 -4.04 -1.28 -7.88
C THR A 165 -5.36 -0.54 -7.81
N SER A 166 -6.43 -1.19 -7.35
CA SER A 166 -7.74 -0.56 -7.16
C SER A 166 -8.58 -1.30 -6.13
N GLY A 167 -9.68 -0.70 -5.74
CA GLY A 167 -10.70 -1.34 -4.91
C GLY A 167 -10.24 -1.74 -3.51
N ILE A 168 -9.24 -1.04 -2.94
CA ILE A 168 -8.92 -1.17 -1.52
C ILE A 168 -10.09 -0.63 -0.69
N HIS A 169 -10.71 0.43 -1.12
CA HIS A 169 -11.96 0.91 -0.56
C HIS A 169 -13.14 0.28 -1.31
N SER A 170 -13.83 -0.65 -0.67
CA SER A 170 -14.88 -1.46 -1.33
C SER A 170 -16.03 -0.67 -1.95
N PRO A 171 -16.49 0.49 -1.38
CA PRO A 171 -17.52 1.33 -1.99
C PRO A 171 -17.07 2.06 -3.26
N GLU A 172 -15.77 2.15 -3.51
CA GLU A 172 -15.18 2.80 -4.68
C GLU A 172 -15.17 1.81 -5.86
N THR A 173 -16.28 1.76 -6.56
CA THR A 173 -16.58 0.66 -7.48
C THR A 173 -16.07 0.87 -8.91
N GLY A 174 -15.76 2.09 -9.31
CA GLY A 174 -15.43 2.43 -10.70
C GLY A 174 -14.07 1.93 -11.16
N GLY A 175 -13.03 2.02 -10.33
CA GLY A 175 -11.70 1.53 -10.68
C GLY A 175 -11.65 0.05 -11.03
N PRO A 176 -12.20 -0.86 -10.20
CA PRO A 176 -12.30 -2.29 -10.54
C PRO A 176 -13.05 -2.56 -11.84
N GLU A 177 -14.14 -1.84 -12.13
CA GLU A 177 -14.88 -1.97 -13.40
C GLU A 177 -14.03 -1.47 -14.58
N MET A 178 -13.40 -0.30 -14.48
CA MET A 178 -12.56 0.25 -15.54
C MET A 178 -11.39 -0.68 -15.89
N LEU A 179 -10.77 -1.30 -14.90
CA LEU A 179 -9.61 -2.19 -15.11
C LEU A 179 -9.95 -3.45 -15.89
N ILE A 180 -11.23 -3.87 -15.91
CA ILE A 180 -11.69 -4.96 -16.81
C ILE A 180 -11.52 -4.53 -18.28
N GLU A 181 -11.90 -3.31 -18.62
CA GLU A 181 -11.83 -2.77 -19.97
C GLU A 181 -10.39 -2.47 -20.37
N LEU A 182 -9.63 -1.80 -19.51
CA LEU A 182 -8.23 -1.46 -19.73
C LEU A 182 -7.39 -2.73 -20.02
N ALA A 183 -7.62 -3.82 -19.29
CA ALA A 183 -6.90 -5.07 -19.49
C ALA A 183 -7.11 -5.64 -20.91
N TYR A 184 -8.36 -5.65 -21.38
CA TYR A 184 -8.67 -6.05 -22.75
C TYR A 184 -8.01 -5.13 -23.78
N ARG A 185 -8.17 -3.80 -23.61
CA ARG A 185 -7.59 -2.79 -24.50
C ARG A 185 -6.07 -2.95 -24.63
N LEU A 186 -5.37 -3.05 -23.53
CA LEU A 186 -3.91 -3.24 -23.54
C LEU A 186 -3.48 -4.54 -24.24
N ALA A 187 -4.27 -5.61 -24.12
CA ALA A 187 -3.97 -6.89 -24.74
C ALA A 187 -4.24 -6.89 -26.25
N VAL A 188 -5.25 -6.15 -26.74
CA VAL A 188 -5.81 -6.29 -28.08
C VAL A 188 -5.54 -5.10 -28.99
N GLU A 189 -5.56 -3.87 -28.47
CA GLU A 189 -5.51 -2.67 -29.29
C GLU A 189 -4.15 -2.47 -29.98
N GLU A 190 -4.21 -2.06 -31.26
CA GLU A 190 -3.03 -1.87 -32.13
C GLU A 190 -2.79 -0.40 -32.50
N THR A 191 -3.40 0.56 -31.79
CA THR A 191 -3.04 1.97 -31.95
C THR A 191 -1.58 2.23 -31.60
N PRO A 192 -0.92 3.24 -32.20
CA PRO A 192 0.48 3.56 -31.88
C PRO A 192 0.73 3.78 -30.39
N LEU A 193 -0.22 4.43 -29.66
CA LEU A 193 -0.11 4.69 -28.23
C LEU A 193 -0.12 3.38 -27.43
N VAL A 194 -1.10 2.51 -27.64
CA VAL A 194 -1.21 1.25 -26.87
C VAL A 194 -0.06 0.30 -27.22
N ARG A 195 0.35 0.25 -28.48
CA ARG A 195 1.55 -0.52 -28.88
C ARG A 195 2.82 0.02 -28.20
N ASN A 196 2.96 1.34 -28.10
CA ASN A 196 4.10 1.94 -27.41
C ASN A 196 4.12 1.53 -25.93
N ILE A 197 2.98 1.60 -25.22
CA ILE A 197 2.85 1.13 -23.84
C ILE A 197 3.25 -0.34 -23.77
N ARG A 198 2.60 -1.20 -24.52
CA ARG A 198 2.80 -2.65 -24.49
C ARG A 198 4.23 -3.08 -24.79
N ASN A 199 4.91 -2.35 -25.69
CA ASN A 199 6.28 -2.68 -26.10
C ASN A 199 7.35 -2.14 -25.14
N ASN A 200 7.07 -1.14 -24.32
CA ASN A 200 8.07 -0.46 -23.49
C ASN A 200 7.78 -0.52 -21.99
N VAL A 201 6.60 -0.95 -21.58
CA VAL A 201 6.16 -1.07 -20.19
C VAL A 201 5.58 -2.47 -19.95
N ILE A 202 5.84 -3.02 -18.79
CA ILE A 202 5.15 -4.21 -18.30
C ILE A 202 4.04 -3.72 -17.37
N THR A 203 2.79 -3.85 -17.78
CA THR A 203 1.66 -3.40 -16.97
C THR A 203 1.21 -4.51 -16.05
N PHE A 204 1.27 -4.28 -14.72
CA PHE A 204 0.65 -5.13 -13.73
C PHE A 204 -0.70 -4.54 -13.32
N ILE A 205 -1.71 -5.38 -13.14
CA ILE A 205 -3.03 -4.98 -12.65
C ILE A 205 -3.47 -5.90 -11.53
N THR A 206 -3.69 -5.33 -10.35
CA THR A 206 -4.43 -5.93 -9.24
C THR A 206 -5.79 -5.23 -9.16
N PRO A 207 -6.85 -5.81 -9.74
CA PRO A 207 -8.11 -5.09 -9.98
C PRO A 207 -8.87 -4.79 -8.70
N VAL A 208 -8.69 -5.64 -7.68
CA VAL A 208 -9.36 -5.52 -6.39
C VAL A 208 -8.38 -5.88 -5.28
N VAL A 209 -7.98 -4.90 -4.49
CA VAL A 209 -7.10 -5.10 -3.33
C VAL A 209 -7.90 -5.68 -2.15
N GLU A 210 -9.07 -5.09 -1.83
CA GLU A 210 -9.99 -5.58 -0.79
C GLU A 210 -11.05 -6.50 -1.40
N VAL A 211 -10.63 -7.75 -1.69
CA VAL A 211 -11.48 -8.74 -2.37
C VAL A 211 -12.71 -9.11 -1.54
N ASP A 212 -12.55 -9.24 -0.21
CA ASP A 212 -13.63 -9.60 0.70
C ASP A 212 -14.73 -8.53 0.72
N GLY A 213 -14.32 -7.28 0.74
CA GLY A 213 -15.25 -6.16 0.71
C GLY A 213 -15.91 -5.95 -0.64
N ARG A 214 -15.22 -6.24 -1.74
CA ARG A 214 -15.83 -6.17 -3.08
C ARG A 214 -17.01 -7.14 -3.22
N GLU A 215 -16.87 -8.37 -2.74
CA GLU A 215 -17.97 -9.35 -2.75
C GLU A 215 -19.16 -8.81 -1.94
N LYS A 216 -18.90 -8.28 -0.74
CA LYS A 216 -19.94 -7.73 0.15
C LYS A 216 -20.66 -6.51 -0.44
N ILE A 217 -19.95 -5.57 -1.06
CA ILE A 217 -20.59 -4.37 -1.64
C ILE A 217 -21.48 -4.73 -2.81
N VAL A 218 -21.06 -5.69 -3.64
CA VAL A 218 -21.87 -6.20 -4.76
C VAL A 218 -23.11 -6.92 -4.24
N ASP A 219 -22.97 -7.76 -3.22
CA ASP A 219 -24.12 -8.45 -2.57
C ASP A 219 -25.15 -7.45 -2.02
N THR A 220 -24.70 -6.44 -1.27
CA THR A 220 -25.62 -5.44 -0.70
C THR A 220 -26.29 -4.59 -1.77
N TYR A 221 -25.58 -4.29 -2.84
CA TYR A 221 -26.15 -3.57 -3.97
C TYR A 221 -27.26 -4.36 -4.65
N TYR A 222 -27.00 -5.62 -5.04
CA TYR A 222 -28.01 -6.47 -5.68
C TYR A 222 -29.15 -6.87 -4.75
N TYR A 223 -28.90 -6.97 -3.44
CA TYR A 223 -29.98 -7.12 -2.47
C TYR A 223 -30.96 -5.94 -2.54
N GLY A 224 -30.44 -4.71 -2.53
CA GLY A 224 -31.27 -3.50 -2.66
C GLY A 224 -32.04 -3.49 -3.97
N LYS A 225 -31.35 -3.76 -5.09
CA LYS A 225 -31.95 -3.80 -6.44
C LYS A 225 -33.05 -4.87 -6.57
N LYS A 226 -32.82 -6.06 -6.03
CA LYS A 226 -33.76 -7.19 -6.09
C LYS A 226 -34.98 -7.01 -5.20
N THR A 227 -34.82 -6.43 -4.02
CA THR A 227 -35.87 -6.35 -3.01
C THR A 227 -36.62 -5.03 -2.99
N GLY A 228 -36.08 -3.99 -3.63
CA GLY A 228 -36.57 -2.60 -3.53
C GLY A 228 -36.36 -1.98 -2.13
N LYS A 229 -35.64 -2.67 -1.23
CA LYS A 229 -35.32 -2.17 0.11
C LYS A 229 -34.01 -1.38 0.09
N PRO A 230 -33.79 -0.48 1.06
CA PRO A 230 -32.50 0.15 1.23
C PRO A 230 -31.38 -0.91 1.35
N LYS A 231 -30.28 -0.70 0.62
CA LYS A 231 -29.12 -1.59 0.74
C LYS A 231 -28.58 -1.55 2.17
N PRO A 232 -28.26 -2.70 2.79
CA PRO A 232 -27.60 -2.70 4.09
C PRO A 232 -26.25 -1.96 4.02
N PRO A 233 -25.89 -1.17 5.03
CA PRO A 233 -24.56 -0.57 5.09
C PRO A 233 -23.52 -1.66 5.29
N LEU A 234 -22.33 -1.49 4.71
CA LEU A 234 -21.17 -2.31 5.05
C LEU A 234 -20.63 -1.82 6.41
N MET A 235 -20.62 -2.69 7.38
CA MET A 235 -20.00 -2.42 8.68
C MET A 235 -18.47 -2.44 8.58
N TYR A 236 -17.96 -3.42 7.85
CA TYR A 236 -16.53 -3.58 7.51
C TYR A 236 -16.40 -3.80 6.02
N TRP A 237 -15.34 -3.25 5.42
CA TRP A 237 -15.06 -3.52 4.00
C TRP A 237 -14.37 -4.86 3.85
N GLY A 238 -13.41 -5.18 4.72
CA GLY A 238 -12.87 -6.52 4.86
C GLY A 238 -13.40 -7.25 6.11
N LYS A 239 -12.53 -8.01 6.76
CA LYS A 239 -12.85 -8.73 8.01
C LYS A 239 -12.87 -7.79 9.22
N TYR A 240 -11.98 -6.82 9.26
CA TYR A 240 -11.80 -5.92 10.39
C TYR A 240 -11.95 -4.45 10.02
N ALA A 241 -11.28 -4.00 8.99
CA ALA A 241 -11.18 -2.60 8.65
C ALA A 241 -12.34 -2.12 7.75
N ALA A 242 -12.66 -0.83 7.84
CA ALA A 242 -13.43 -0.08 6.86
C ALA A 242 -12.45 0.78 6.04
N HIS A 243 -12.68 2.10 5.94
CA HIS A 243 -11.84 3.02 5.16
C HIS A 243 -10.35 2.96 5.51
N ASP A 244 -10.03 2.71 6.77
CA ASP A 244 -8.62 2.65 7.24
C ASP A 244 -7.88 1.36 6.91
N ASN A 245 -8.46 0.47 6.08
CA ASN A 245 -7.66 -0.57 5.46
C ASN A 245 -6.54 0.03 4.58
N ASN A 246 -6.72 1.27 4.11
CA ASN A 246 -5.69 2.07 3.44
C ASN A 246 -4.89 2.97 4.40
N ARG A 247 -4.69 2.53 5.66
CA ARG A 247 -3.78 3.14 6.65
C ARG A 247 -2.78 2.12 7.20
N ASP A 248 -2.77 0.92 6.61
CA ASP A 248 -1.95 -0.22 7.02
C ASP A 248 -0.60 -0.34 6.28
N GLY A 249 -0.27 0.62 5.43
CA GLY A 249 0.96 0.60 4.61
C GLY A 249 2.26 0.51 5.41
N MET A 250 2.26 1.00 6.65
CA MET A 250 3.39 0.86 7.57
C MET A 250 3.22 -0.32 8.54
N GLY A 251 2.06 -0.45 9.18
CA GLY A 251 1.79 -1.50 10.16
C GLY A 251 1.78 -2.90 9.57
N GLN A 252 1.28 -3.02 8.37
CA GLN A 252 1.20 -4.25 7.58
C GLN A 252 0.59 -5.42 8.36
N TYR A 253 -0.47 -5.12 9.08
CA TYR A 253 -1.24 -6.13 9.81
C TYR A 253 -2.15 -6.94 8.88
N LEU A 254 -2.75 -6.27 7.89
CA LEU A 254 -3.68 -6.88 6.95
C LEU A 254 -2.94 -7.67 5.87
N LYS A 255 -3.49 -8.83 5.52
CA LYS A 255 -2.94 -9.68 4.45
C LYS A 255 -2.92 -8.97 3.10
N LEU A 256 -3.93 -8.15 2.82
CA LEU A 256 -3.97 -7.38 1.57
C LEU A 256 -2.73 -6.51 1.40
N THR A 257 -2.29 -5.83 2.46
CA THR A 257 -1.10 -4.98 2.47
C THR A 257 0.19 -5.82 2.37
N GLN A 258 0.27 -6.91 3.16
CA GLN A 258 1.41 -7.84 3.12
C GLN A 258 1.61 -8.45 1.74
N ASN A 259 0.52 -8.81 1.04
CA ASN A 259 0.59 -9.35 -0.31
C ASN A 259 1.16 -8.33 -1.30
N ILE A 260 0.73 -7.07 -1.24
CA ILE A 260 1.27 -5.99 -2.10
C ILE A 260 2.74 -5.76 -1.78
N THR A 261 3.13 -5.67 -0.51
CA THR A 261 4.54 -5.51 -0.12
C THR A 261 5.40 -6.66 -0.64
N LYS A 262 4.94 -7.90 -0.49
CA LYS A 262 5.62 -9.06 -1.07
C LYS A 262 5.82 -8.92 -2.57
N GLY A 263 4.78 -8.48 -3.28
CA GLY A 263 4.87 -8.24 -4.72
C GLY A 263 5.85 -7.11 -5.07
N VAL A 264 5.87 -6.02 -4.31
CA VAL A 264 6.83 -4.92 -4.52
C VAL A 264 8.26 -5.40 -4.32
N LEU A 265 8.53 -6.18 -3.26
CA LEU A 265 9.85 -6.74 -2.99
C LEU A 265 10.27 -7.81 -4.02
N GLU A 266 9.31 -8.52 -4.59
CA GLU A 266 9.58 -9.56 -5.57
C GLU A 266 9.80 -9.02 -6.99
N TRP A 267 9.04 -8.01 -7.40
CA TRP A 267 8.98 -7.53 -8.79
C TRP A 267 9.64 -6.17 -9.01
N HIS A 268 9.93 -5.44 -7.94
CA HIS A 268 10.56 -4.11 -7.98
C HIS A 268 9.87 -3.17 -9.00
N PRO A 269 8.54 -2.94 -8.89
CA PRO A 269 7.82 -2.08 -9.83
C PRO A 269 8.41 -0.68 -9.80
N THR A 270 8.53 -0.05 -10.97
CA THR A 270 9.01 1.33 -11.06
C THR A 270 7.94 2.31 -10.63
N VAL A 271 6.67 2.01 -10.98
CA VAL A 271 5.49 2.80 -10.64
C VAL A 271 4.45 1.91 -9.97
N VAL A 272 3.86 2.36 -8.87
CA VAL A 272 2.63 1.79 -8.27
C VAL A 272 1.56 2.87 -8.25
N HIS A 273 0.44 2.59 -8.89
CA HIS A 273 -0.64 3.55 -9.07
C HIS A 273 -1.93 3.01 -8.49
N ASP A 274 -2.39 3.59 -7.38
CA ASP A 274 -3.60 3.20 -6.69
C ASP A 274 -4.81 4.03 -7.15
N LEU A 275 -5.94 3.39 -7.41
CA LEU A 275 -7.13 4.05 -7.95
C LEU A 275 -8.21 4.14 -6.89
N HIS A 276 -8.61 5.39 -6.58
CA HIS A 276 -9.62 5.74 -5.58
C HIS A 276 -10.74 6.59 -6.15
N GLU A 277 -11.76 6.82 -5.31
CA GLU A 277 -12.90 7.69 -5.62
C GLU A 277 -13.14 8.70 -4.50
N ALA A 278 -13.39 9.95 -4.88
CA ALA A 278 -13.78 11.04 -3.98
C ALA A 278 -14.83 11.95 -4.62
N GLN A 279 -15.24 12.99 -3.90
CA GLN A 279 -16.08 14.05 -4.47
C GLN A 279 -15.22 15.03 -5.27
N SER A 280 -14.78 14.58 -6.44
CA SER A 280 -13.98 15.34 -7.41
C SER A 280 -14.40 14.92 -8.81
N TYR A 281 -13.85 15.53 -9.88
CA TYR A 281 -13.99 14.92 -11.21
C TYR A 281 -12.87 13.91 -11.43
N LEU A 282 -11.63 14.40 -11.47
CA LEU A 282 -10.44 13.56 -11.44
C LEU A 282 -9.27 14.33 -10.82
N TYR A 283 -8.89 13.95 -9.63
CA TYR A 283 -7.63 14.35 -9.03
C TYR A 283 -6.53 13.39 -9.46
N VAL A 284 -5.44 13.95 -10.00
CA VAL A 284 -4.25 13.21 -10.36
C VAL A 284 -3.12 13.63 -9.40
N SER A 285 -2.66 12.69 -8.61
CA SER A 285 -1.86 12.98 -7.41
C SER A 285 -0.50 13.61 -7.72
N THR A 286 -0.25 14.77 -7.12
CA THR A 286 1.09 15.35 -6.95
C THR A 286 1.50 15.37 -5.48
N GLY A 287 0.53 15.26 -4.54
CA GLY A 287 0.70 15.75 -3.19
C GLY A 287 0.97 17.25 -3.14
N THR A 288 0.68 17.88 -2.02
CA THR A 288 1.10 19.25 -1.75
C THR A 288 2.02 19.28 -0.53
N GLY A 289 2.87 20.30 -0.44
CA GLY A 289 3.70 20.45 0.75
C GLY A 289 2.87 20.67 2.02
N PRO A 290 3.42 20.33 3.19
CA PRO A 290 4.78 19.84 3.33
C PRO A 290 4.90 18.36 2.93
N TYR A 291 5.97 18.06 2.20
CA TYR A 291 6.33 16.66 1.94
C TYR A 291 7.07 16.06 3.13
N ASN A 292 6.95 14.75 3.30
CA ASN A 292 7.71 14.04 4.30
C ASN A 292 9.24 14.17 4.02
N PRO A 293 10.04 14.61 4.99
CA PRO A 293 11.46 14.86 4.77
C PRO A 293 12.29 13.59 4.52
N SER A 294 11.74 12.42 4.75
CA SER A 294 12.42 11.15 4.43
C SER A 294 12.30 10.76 2.96
N LEU A 295 11.38 11.39 2.20
CA LEU A 295 11.26 11.14 0.77
C LEU A 295 12.46 11.71 0.02
N ASP A 296 12.93 10.97 -0.98
CA ASP A 296 13.89 11.50 -1.94
C ASP A 296 13.24 12.65 -2.74
N PRO A 297 13.94 13.79 -2.96
CA PRO A 297 13.40 14.89 -3.77
C PRO A 297 12.96 14.48 -5.17
N VAL A 298 13.65 13.53 -5.80
CA VAL A 298 13.26 12.97 -7.11
C VAL A 298 11.84 12.40 -7.09
N GLN A 299 11.42 11.82 -5.96
CA GLN A 299 10.08 11.25 -5.79
C GLN A 299 8.98 12.31 -5.97
N THR A 300 9.17 13.49 -5.40
CA THR A 300 8.17 14.58 -5.50
C THR A 300 8.15 15.18 -6.91
N ASP A 301 9.30 15.25 -7.57
CA ASP A 301 9.38 15.73 -8.96
C ASP A 301 8.73 14.74 -9.93
N GLU A 302 8.85 13.43 -9.71
CA GLU A 302 8.15 12.41 -10.49
C GLU A 302 6.62 12.55 -10.37
N TRP A 303 6.10 12.87 -9.17
CA TRP A 303 4.66 13.14 -9.00
C TRP A 303 4.19 14.28 -9.91
N TRP A 304 4.90 15.42 -9.89
CA TRP A 304 4.54 16.58 -10.71
C TRP A 304 4.67 16.29 -12.21
N LEU A 305 5.76 15.67 -12.63
CA LEU A 305 6.04 15.39 -14.03
C LEU A 305 4.94 14.54 -14.66
N LEU A 306 4.49 13.49 -13.99
CA LEU A 306 3.49 12.58 -14.54
C LEU A 306 2.08 13.18 -14.46
N ALA A 307 1.71 13.79 -13.33
CA ALA A 307 0.40 14.41 -13.16
C ALA A 307 0.17 15.58 -14.10
N GLU A 308 1.16 16.46 -14.33
CA GLU A 308 1.04 17.57 -15.28
C GLU A 308 0.98 17.07 -16.74
N THR A 309 1.55 15.94 -17.06
CA THR A 309 1.36 15.28 -18.35
C THR A 309 -0.10 14.93 -18.56
N GLU A 310 -0.75 14.29 -17.58
CA GLU A 310 -2.16 13.90 -17.64
C GLU A 310 -3.08 15.12 -17.74
N VAL A 311 -2.88 16.13 -16.89
CA VAL A 311 -3.67 17.38 -16.94
C VAL A 311 -3.55 18.03 -18.32
N THR A 312 -2.33 18.10 -18.87
CA THR A 312 -2.09 18.71 -20.18
C THR A 312 -2.76 17.93 -21.29
N GLU A 313 -2.63 16.60 -21.33
CA GLU A 313 -3.22 15.78 -22.38
C GLU A 313 -4.75 15.78 -22.34
N MET A 314 -5.33 15.77 -21.15
CA MET A 314 -6.76 15.87 -20.94
C MET A 314 -7.29 17.28 -21.31
N ALA A 315 -6.58 18.35 -20.95
CA ALA A 315 -6.92 19.72 -21.28
C ALA A 315 -6.89 19.98 -22.81
N LYS A 316 -5.89 19.46 -23.53
CA LYS A 316 -5.80 19.51 -25.00
C LYS A 316 -7.07 18.93 -25.66
N ARG A 317 -7.69 17.95 -25.03
CA ARG A 317 -8.93 17.29 -25.49
C ARG A 317 -10.20 17.90 -24.91
N LYS A 318 -10.05 19.00 -24.18
CA LYS A 318 -11.16 19.72 -23.54
C LYS A 318 -11.93 18.88 -22.52
N VAL A 319 -11.31 17.85 -21.93
CA VAL A 319 -11.88 17.08 -20.82
C VAL A 319 -11.82 17.95 -19.57
N PRO A 320 -12.98 18.30 -18.97
CA PRO A 320 -12.99 19.20 -17.83
C PRO A 320 -12.69 18.44 -16.52
N GLY A 321 -12.27 19.20 -15.50
CA GLY A 321 -12.25 18.70 -14.12
C GLY A 321 -11.05 17.87 -13.72
N VAL A 322 -9.99 17.81 -14.53
CA VAL A 322 -8.73 17.14 -14.17
C VAL A 322 -7.81 18.14 -13.48
N PHE A 323 -7.33 17.81 -12.28
CA PHE A 323 -6.53 18.74 -11.47
C PHE A 323 -5.54 17.99 -10.55
N THR A 324 -4.54 18.73 -10.03
CA THR A 324 -3.43 18.15 -9.30
C THR A 324 -3.27 18.64 -7.87
N TYR A 325 -3.75 19.84 -7.53
CA TYR A 325 -3.37 20.56 -6.34
C TYR A 325 -4.48 20.63 -5.28
N GLY A 326 -4.08 20.63 -3.99
CA GLY A 326 -4.97 21.02 -2.89
C GLY A 326 -5.89 19.93 -2.34
N PHE A 327 -5.72 18.68 -2.72
CA PHE A 327 -6.51 17.56 -2.20
C PHE A 327 -5.75 16.76 -1.13
N TYR A 328 -4.51 16.41 -1.40
CA TYR A 328 -3.67 15.52 -0.59
C TYR A 328 -2.30 16.16 -0.36
N ASP A 329 -1.72 15.96 0.83
CA ASP A 329 -0.33 16.27 1.12
C ASP A 329 0.56 15.03 1.11
N GLY A 330 1.85 15.22 0.90
CA GLY A 330 2.84 14.16 0.87
C GLY A 330 3.47 13.86 2.24
N TRP A 331 2.77 14.02 3.35
CA TRP A 331 3.35 13.90 4.69
C TRP A 331 3.22 12.51 5.31
N VAL A 332 1.99 11.98 5.44
CA VAL A 332 1.71 10.75 6.17
C VAL A 332 1.99 9.52 5.29
N PRO A 333 2.83 8.56 5.74
CA PRO A 333 3.33 7.47 4.89
C PRO A 333 2.56 6.15 5.04
N ASN A 334 1.35 6.14 5.56
CA ASN A 334 0.63 4.91 5.93
C ASN A 334 -0.31 4.35 4.85
N TYR A 335 -0.39 4.99 3.67
CA TYR A 335 -1.22 4.52 2.56
C TYR A 335 -0.58 3.36 1.79
N LEU A 336 -1.39 2.59 1.07
CA LEU A 336 -0.92 1.45 0.28
C LEU A 336 0.17 1.85 -0.72
N PHE A 337 -0.04 2.93 -1.48
CA PHE A 337 0.93 3.38 -2.49
C PHE A 337 2.25 3.89 -1.89
N TRP A 338 2.28 4.23 -0.58
CA TRP A 338 3.51 4.59 0.10
C TRP A 338 4.50 3.43 0.27
N ILE A 339 4.03 2.18 0.18
CA ILE A 339 4.92 1.02 0.12
C ILE A 339 5.91 1.21 -1.04
N ALA A 340 5.44 1.69 -2.20
CA ALA A 340 6.32 2.02 -3.31
C ALA A 340 7.33 3.12 -2.94
N ASN A 341 6.87 4.23 -2.35
CA ASN A 341 7.72 5.38 -2.03
C ASN A 341 8.83 5.05 -1.02
N THR A 342 8.57 4.12 -0.11
CA THR A 342 9.58 3.65 0.86
C THR A 342 10.55 2.61 0.29
N HIS A 343 10.28 2.10 -0.93
CA HIS A 343 11.10 1.12 -1.65
C HIS A 343 11.67 1.65 -2.96
N ASN A 344 11.93 2.95 -3.04
CA ASN A 344 12.50 3.68 -4.18
C ASN A 344 11.65 3.66 -5.46
N SER A 345 10.48 3.00 -5.43
CA SER A 345 9.49 3.06 -6.50
C SER A 345 8.73 4.38 -6.47
N PHE A 346 7.98 4.67 -7.51
CA PHE A 346 7.15 5.85 -7.61
C PHE A 346 5.69 5.50 -7.28
N GLY A 347 5.23 5.82 -6.08
CA GLY A 347 3.85 5.58 -5.64
C GLY A 347 2.96 6.79 -5.87
N ARG A 348 1.79 6.60 -6.45
CA ARG A 348 0.81 7.66 -6.72
C ARG A 348 -0.62 7.12 -6.68
N PHE A 349 -1.63 8.02 -6.80
CA PHE A 349 -3.02 7.62 -6.84
C PHE A 349 -3.90 8.58 -7.65
N TYR A 350 -5.10 8.12 -8.04
CA TYR A 350 -6.20 8.95 -8.52
C TYR A 350 -7.31 9.04 -7.48
N GLU A 351 -8.06 10.14 -7.55
CA GLU A 351 -9.39 10.26 -6.96
C GLU A 351 -10.37 10.68 -8.07
N VAL A 352 -11.15 9.72 -8.54
CA VAL A 352 -12.21 10.00 -9.51
C VAL A 352 -13.56 10.22 -8.82
N GLN A 353 -14.50 10.86 -9.45
CA GLN A 353 -15.82 11.14 -8.88
C GLN A 353 -16.50 9.86 -8.37
N SER A 354 -16.76 9.82 -7.07
CA SER A 354 -17.55 8.80 -6.41
C SER A 354 -19.05 9.00 -6.73
N TYR A 355 -19.72 7.95 -7.20
CA TYR A 355 -21.11 8.03 -7.66
C TYR A 355 -21.97 6.81 -7.25
N GLY A 356 -21.36 5.65 -7.06
CA GLY A 356 -22.08 4.38 -7.07
C GLY A 356 -22.48 3.94 -8.50
N PRO A 357 -23.15 2.79 -8.66
CA PRO A 357 -23.43 2.21 -9.98
C PRO A 357 -24.59 2.84 -10.74
N ASP A 358 -25.26 3.87 -10.20
CA ASP A 358 -26.44 4.48 -10.80
C ASP A 358 -26.11 5.86 -11.37
N VAL A 359 -26.86 6.27 -12.41
CA VAL A 359 -26.72 7.60 -13.04
C VAL A 359 -27.27 8.69 -12.13
N GLN A 360 -26.49 9.73 -11.93
CA GLN A 360 -26.90 10.99 -11.31
C GLN A 360 -27.12 12.05 -12.41
N LYS A 361 -28.37 12.44 -12.60
CA LYS A 361 -28.73 13.41 -13.66
C LYS A 361 -28.18 14.81 -13.36
N GLU A 362 -28.05 15.15 -12.10
CA GLU A 362 -27.62 16.46 -11.62
C GLU A 362 -26.71 16.29 -10.40
N LEU A 363 -25.43 16.00 -10.66
CA LEU A 363 -24.39 15.97 -9.64
C LEU A 363 -23.92 17.40 -9.36
N LYS A 364 -23.99 17.80 -8.09
CA LYS A 364 -23.44 19.08 -7.61
C LYS A 364 -22.21 18.80 -6.77
N LEU A 365 -21.07 19.34 -7.18
CA LEU A 365 -19.86 19.28 -6.39
C LEU A 365 -19.73 20.52 -5.47
N PRO A 366 -19.07 20.39 -4.33
CA PRO A 366 -18.89 21.50 -3.41
C PRO A 366 -18.02 22.62 -4.04
N PRO A 367 -18.24 23.89 -3.66
CA PRO A 367 -17.45 25.02 -4.18
C PRO A 367 -15.93 24.85 -3.99
N THR A 368 -15.51 24.12 -2.97
CA THR A 368 -14.11 23.84 -2.69
C THR A 368 -13.39 23.10 -3.81
N VAL A 369 -14.10 22.32 -4.63
CA VAL A 369 -13.51 21.58 -5.76
C VAL A 369 -13.91 22.14 -7.11
N THR A 370 -14.75 23.20 -7.17
CA THR A 370 -15.21 23.84 -8.40
C THR A 370 -14.79 25.30 -8.53
N SER A 371 -13.98 25.84 -7.62
CA SER A 371 -13.47 27.20 -7.67
C SER A 371 -12.52 27.41 -8.87
N ARG A 372 -12.43 28.65 -9.35
CA ARG A 372 -11.56 29.04 -10.47
C ARG A 372 -10.10 29.30 -10.06
N GLU A 373 -9.66 28.77 -8.96
CA GLU A 373 -8.26 28.85 -8.60
C GLU A 373 -7.41 27.96 -9.54
N TRP A 374 -6.18 28.35 -9.78
CA TRP A 374 -5.31 27.69 -10.77
C TRP A 374 -5.10 26.19 -10.54
N TYR A 375 -5.21 25.76 -9.30
CA TYR A 375 -5.05 24.35 -8.90
C TYR A 375 -6.39 23.58 -8.84
N ARG A 376 -7.53 24.20 -9.21
CA ARG A 376 -8.85 23.56 -9.22
C ARG A 376 -9.23 23.08 -10.62
N PRO A 377 -10.26 22.25 -10.74
CA PRO A 377 -10.72 21.77 -12.05
C PRO A 377 -10.96 22.92 -13.02
N ASN A 378 -10.42 22.83 -14.21
CA ASN A 378 -10.55 23.85 -15.23
C ASN A 378 -11.15 23.26 -16.52
N PRO A 379 -12.32 23.72 -17.02
CA PRO A 379 -13.19 24.72 -16.41
C PRO A 379 -13.90 24.15 -15.17
N PRO A 380 -14.25 25.00 -14.19
CA PRO A 380 -15.06 24.59 -13.06
C PRO A 380 -16.49 24.29 -13.54
N LEU A 381 -17.00 23.14 -13.11
CA LEU A 381 -18.33 22.64 -13.48
C LEU A 381 -19.13 22.40 -12.19
N PRO A 382 -19.94 23.34 -11.73
CA PRO A 382 -20.67 23.20 -10.46
C PRO A 382 -21.75 22.12 -10.51
N THR A 383 -22.25 21.80 -11.70
CA THR A 383 -23.29 20.78 -11.91
C THR A 383 -23.05 20.05 -13.22
N VAL A 384 -23.12 18.72 -13.19
CA VAL A 384 -22.99 17.84 -14.36
C VAL A 384 -23.94 16.65 -14.25
N ALA A 385 -24.22 15.98 -15.37
CA ALA A 385 -24.73 14.62 -15.34
C ALA A 385 -23.53 13.67 -15.17
N TRP A 386 -23.64 12.71 -14.24
CA TRP A 386 -22.56 11.75 -13.95
C TRP A 386 -23.08 10.32 -13.89
N GLY A 387 -22.32 9.40 -14.43
CA GLY A 387 -22.63 7.98 -14.42
C GLY A 387 -21.38 7.11 -14.49
N PRO A 388 -21.53 5.78 -14.33
CA PRO A 388 -20.41 4.86 -14.32
C PRO A 388 -19.55 4.91 -15.57
N ARG A 389 -20.12 5.19 -16.73
CA ARG A 389 -19.35 5.31 -17.97
C ARG A 389 -18.48 6.58 -18.01
N ASN A 390 -18.93 7.69 -17.41
CA ASN A 390 -18.11 8.88 -17.25
C ASN A 390 -16.89 8.59 -16.37
N ASN A 391 -17.11 7.90 -15.25
CA ASN A 391 -16.04 7.47 -14.35
C ASN A 391 -15.02 6.58 -15.08
N THR A 392 -15.49 5.54 -15.80
CA THR A 392 -14.61 4.66 -16.59
C THR A 392 -13.78 5.44 -17.61
N ASN A 393 -14.43 6.27 -18.43
CA ASN A 393 -13.76 6.95 -19.54
C ASN A 393 -12.73 7.98 -19.10
N ILE A 394 -13.01 8.78 -18.05
CA ILE A 394 -12.10 9.85 -17.63
C ILE A 394 -10.83 9.25 -17.03
N GLN A 395 -10.93 8.24 -16.16
CA GLN A 395 -9.76 7.65 -15.52
C GLN A 395 -8.96 6.77 -16.48
N GLU A 396 -9.61 5.99 -17.37
CA GLU A 396 -8.92 5.20 -18.38
C GLU A 396 -8.14 6.07 -19.35
N SER A 397 -8.73 7.18 -19.79
CA SER A 397 -8.04 8.17 -20.65
C SER A 397 -6.77 8.71 -19.99
N ALA A 398 -6.88 9.20 -18.76
CA ALA A 398 -5.75 9.76 -18.04
C ALA A 398 -4.66 8.69 -17.79
N LEU A 399 -5.07 7.47 -17.45
CA LEU A 399 -4.15 6.36 -17.21
C LEU A 399 -3.35 5.99 -18.47
N LEU A 400 -4.01 5.94 -19.62
CA LEU A 400 -3.34 5.67 -20.90
C LEU A 400 -2.29 6.75 -21.24
N PHE A 401 -2.55 8.02 -20.93
CA PHE A 401 -1.56 9.08 -21.11
C PHE A 401 -0.37 8.95 -20.14
N ALA A 402 -0.66 8.60 -18.87
CA ALA A 402 0.39 8.34 -17.89
C ALA A 402 1.30 7.18 -18.32
N MET A 403 0.71 6.08 -18.75
CA MET A 403 1.46 4.89 -19.19
C MET A 403 2.25 5.16 -20.48
N ASP A 404 1.68 5.89 -21.44
CA ASP A 404 2.39 6.30 -22.66
C ASP A 404 3.57 7.23 -22.36
N ARG A 405 3.42 8.13 -21.35
CA ARG A 405 4.52 8.97 -20.87
C ARG A 405 5.65 8.12 -20.30
N VAL A 406 5.33 7.15 -19.43
CA VAL A 406 6.33 6.23 -18.88
C VAL A 406 6.97 5.37 -19.98
N ALA A 407 6.19 4.95 -20.99
CA ALA A 407 6.70 4.19 -22.12
C ALA A 407 7.68 5.00 -23.00
N LYS A 408 7.38 6.28 -23.23
CA LYS A 408 8.27 7.20 -23.99
C LYS A 408 9.55 7.51 -23.24
N ASP A 409 9.47 7.67 -21.95
CA ASP A 409 10.59 8.06 -21.09
C ASP A 409 11.05 6.90 -20.19
N ARG A 410 10.92 5.65 -20.64
CA ARG A 410 11.22 4.46 -19.85
C ARG A 410 12.60 4.48 -19.18
N GLU A 411 13.60 5.01 -19.88
CA GLU A 411 14.98 5.12 -19.37
C GLU A 411 15.05 6.10 -18.19
N LEU A 412 14.31 7.22 -18.24
CA LEU A 412 14.24 8.18 -17.15
C LEU A 412 13.68 7.52 -15.87
N TYR A 413 12.54 6.81 -15.98
CA TYR A 413 11.91 6.18 -14.80
C TYR A 413 12.74 5.03 -14.23
N LEU A 414 13.49 4.30 -15.06
CA LEU A 414 14.43 3.28 -14.59
C LEU A 414 15.67 3.91 -13.95
N GLU A 415 16.16 5.02 -14.50
CA GLU A 415 17.28 5.76 -13.94
C GLU A 415 16.93 6.38 -12.58
N THR A 416 15.79 7.06 -12.49
CA THR A 416 15.34 7.66 -11.22
C THR A 416 15.09 6.60 -10.14
N TYR A 417 14.56 5.42 -10.50
CA TYR A 417 14.44 4.29 -9.59
C TYR A 417 15.81 3.88 -9.00
N TRP A 418 16.82 3.72 -9.84
CA TRP A 418 18.18 3.38 -9.41
C TRP A 418 18.85 4.51 -8.62
N VAL A 419 18.69 5.77 -9.06
CA VAL A 419 19.25 6.95 -8.39
C VAL A 419 18.70 7.12 -6.97
N LYS A 420 17.40 6.96 -6.77
CA LYS A 420 16.81 7.00 -5.42
C LYS A 420 17.42 5.93 -4.50
N GLY A 421 17.65 4.73 -5.02
CA GLY A 421 18.38 3.68 -4.31
C GLY A 421 19.83 4.07 -3.95
N GLN A 422 20.55 4.74 -4.88
CA GLN A 422 21.89 5.28 -4.61
C GLN A 422 21.86 6.34 -3.52
N HIS A 423 20.94 7.30 -3.60
CA HIS A 423 20.78 8.33 -2.58
C HIS A 423 20.51 7.73 -1.20
N ALA A 424 19.70 6.66 -1.13
CA ALA A 424 19.43 5.95 0.11
C ALA A 424 20.71 5.32 0.69
N VAL A 425 21.46 4.58 -0.13
CA VAL A 425 22.71 3.91 0.29
C VAL A 425 23.80 4.93 0.68
N ASP A 426 24.04 5.93 -0.16
CA ASP A 426 25.08 6.96 0.09
C ASP A 426 24.71 7.85 1.28
N GLY A 427 23.43 8.17 1.44
CA GLY A 427 22.94 8.87 2.62
C GLY A 427 23.16 8.06 3.92
N GLY A 428 23.13 6.73 3.86
CA GLY A 428 23.50 5.88 4.99
C GLY A 428 24.98 5.89 5.32
N ARG A 429 25.83 6.12 4.32
CA ARG A 429 27.31 6.20 4.48
C ARG A 429 27.78 7.55 4.98
N THR A 430 27.21 8.63 4.45
CA THR A 430 27.68 10.00 4.61
C THR A 430 26.75 10.88 5.43
N GLY A 431 25.52 10.46 5.66
CA GLY A 431 24.49 11.21 6.38
C GLY A 431 24.67 11.18 7.91
N PRO A 432 23.74 11.82 8.62
CA PRO A 432 23.83 12.02 10.06
C PRO A 432 23.60 10.76 10.89
N VAL A 433 22.97 9.72 10.33
CA VAL A 433 22.76 8.40 10.97
C VAL A 433 23.28 7.32 10.04
N ASN A 434 24.18 6.49 10.58
CA ASN A 434 24.83 5.41 9.82
C ASN A 434 24.29 4.02 10.18
N ALA A 435 23.69 3.87 11.35
CA ALA A 435 22.99 2.67 11.76
C ALA A 435 22.04 2.95 12.92
N TRP A 436 21.12 2.03 13.16
CA TRP A 436 20.29 1.97 14.37
C TRP A 436 20.59 0.67 15.10
N VAL A 437 20.79 0.75 16.42
CA VAL A 437 21.08 -0.39 17.28
C VAL A 437 19.89 -0.65 18.19
N ILE A 438 19.42 -1.88 18.20
CA ILE A 438 18.40 -2.39 19.11
C ILE A 438 19.11 -3.36 20.06
N PRO A 439 19.30 -3.01 21.35
CA PRO A 439 19.90 -3.92 22.32
C PRO A 439 19.09 -5.19 22.43
N ALA A 440 19.77 -6.35 22.35
CA ALA A 440 19.10 -7.65 22.53
C ALA A 440 18.69 -7.88 23.99
N ASP A 441 19.42 -7.29 24.92
CA ASP A 441 19.10 -7.35 26.35
C ASP A 441 18.29 -6.13 26.79
N GLN A 442 16.99 -6.21 26.60
CA GLN A 442 16.02 -5.24 27.11
C GLN A 442 14.76 -5.95 27.63
N THR A 443 13.91 -5.22 28.35
CA THR A 443 12.79 -5.82 29.10
C THR A 443 11.79 -6.52 28.20
N ALA A 444 11.26 -5.82 27.18
CA ALA A 444 10.24 -6.33 26.25
C ALA A 444 10.89 -7.07 25.06
N LYS A 445 11.45 -8.26 25.32
CA LYS A 445 12.22 -9.01 24.31
C LYS A 445 11.36 -9.53 23.15
N LEU A 446 10.10 -9.86 23.38
CA LEU A 446 9.21 -10.37 22.34
C LEU A 446 8.73 -9.21 21.45
N ASN A 447 8.48 -8.04 22.00
CA ASN A 447 8.21 -6.84 21.20
C ASN A 447 9.40 -6.48 20.27
N VAL A 448 10.64 -6.72 20.71
CA VAL A 448 11.84 -6.59 19.85
C VAL A 448 11.79 -7.57 18.69
N VAL A 449 11.47 -8.83 18.98
CA VAL A 449 11.36 -9.89 17.97
C VAL A 449 10.30 -9.55 16.94
N ASP A 450 9.12 -9.16 17.38
CA ASP A 450 8.02 -8.75 16.51
C ASP A 450 8.43 -7.55 15.62
N MET A 451 9.05 -6.52 16.22
CA MET A 451 9.51 -5.36 15.50
C MET A 451 10.53 -5.73 14.41
N ILE A 452 11.52 -6.58 14.73
CA ILE A 452 12.54 -7.00 13.77
C ILE A 452 11.94 -7.84 12.65
N ASN A 453 11.02 -8.75 12.96
CA ASN A 453 10.37 -9.57 11.95
C ASN A 453 9.48 -8.72 11.02
N ASP A 454 8.78 -7.71 11.56
CA ASP A 454 7.99 -6.76 10.76
C ASP A 454 8.87 -5.92 9.83
N LEU A 455 10.02 -5.42 10.31
CA LEU A 455 10.98 -4.67 9.49
C LEU A 455 11.54 -5.53 8.35
N ARG A 456 11.91 -6.79 8.65
CA ARG A 456 12.42 -7.73 7.66
C ARG A 456 11.38 -8.13 6.63
N ARG A 457 10.12 -8.30 7.04
CA ARG A 457 8.99 -8.55 6.11
C ARG A 457 8.85 -7.44 5.08
N GLN A 458 9.19 -6.22 5.47
CA GLN A 458 9.20 -5.03 4.61
C GLN A 458 10.54 -4.79 3.90
N GLY A 459 11.42 -5.79 3.87
CA GLY A 459 12.67 -5.75 3.11
C GLY A 459 13.84 -5.04 3.77
N LEU A 460 13.72 -4.55 5.02
CA LEU A 460 14.85 -4.01 5.75
C LEU A 460 15.83 -5.12 6.18
N GLU A 461 17.10 -4.89 5.90
CA GLU A 461 18.19 -5.75 6.35
C GLU A 461 18.50 -5.48 7.83
N VAL A 462 18.42 -6.51 8.65
CA VAL A 462 18.79 -6.48 10.06
C VAL A 462 19.91 -7.48 10.30
N SER A 463 20.97 -7.06 10.96
CA SER A 463 22.10 -7.91 11.31
C SER A 463 22.23 -8.04 12.82
N THR A 464 22.97 -9.04 13.28
CA THR A 464 23.45 -9.14 14.66
C THR A 464 24.92 -8.73 14.72
N ALA A 465 25.32 -8.03 15.79
CA ALA A 465 26.73 -7.73 16.06
C ALA A 465 27.48 -9.02 16.49
N ASP A 466 28.55 -9.38 15.78
CA ASP A 466 29.30 -10.60 16.07
C ASP A 466 30.21 -10.45 17.30
N ALA A 467 30.61 -9.22 17.63
CA ALA A 467 31.43 -8.86 18.76
C ALA A 467 30.99 -7.50 19.35
N ALA A 468 31.36 -7.26 20.61
CA ALA A 468 31.11 -5.98 21.24
C ALA A 468 32.01 -4.87 20.65
N PHE A 469 31.44 -3.68 20.42
CA PHE A 469 32.17 -2.50 19.94
C PHE A 469 31.54 -1.20 20.44
N THR A 470 32.22 -0.09 20.19
CA THR A 470 31.66 1.27 20.41
C THR A 470 31.84 2.09 19.14
N ALA A 471 30.78 2.75 18.70
CA ALA A 471 30.79 3.67 17.56
C ALA A 471 29.94 4.90 17.88
N GLY A 472 30.47 6.11 17.64
CA GLY A 472 29.76 7.36 17.91
C GLY A 472 29.26 7.51 19.36
N GLY A 473 30.00 6.93 20.33
CA GLY A 473 29.61 6.92 21.75
C GLY A 473 28.55 5.86 22.12
N VAL A 474 27.99 5.15 21.15
CA VAL A 474 27.03 4.07 21.41
C VAL A 474 27.77 2.76 21.65
N LYS A 475 27.53 2.15 22.82
CA LYS A 475 28.04 0.81 23.15
C LYS A 475 27.08 -0.23 22.55
N VAL A 476 27.66 -1.19 21.81
CA VAL A 476 26.98 -2.31 21.18
C VAL A 476 27.54 -3.59 21.76
N ALA A 477 26.69 -4.46 22.26
CA ALA A 477 27.10 -5.77 22.76
C ALA A 477 27.08 -6.80 21.62
N ALA A 478 27.84 -7.88 21.77
CA ALA A 478 27.68 -9.04 20.89
C ALA A 478 26.22 -9.57 20.97
N GLY A 479 25.60 -9.81 19.83
CA GLY A 479 24.20 -10.22 19.73
C GLY A 479 23.17 -9.09 19.67
N ASP A 480 23.57 -7.82 19.86
CA ASP A 480 22.67 -6.70 19.61
C ASP A 480 22.30 -6.63 18.12
N TYR A 481 21.07 -6.18 17.84
CA TYR A 481 20.60 -6.05 16.46
C TYR A 481 21.02 -4.71 15.89
N VAL A 482 21.50 -4.73 14.65
CA VAL A 482 21.96 -3.54 13.93
C VAL A 482 21.27 -3.42 12.59
N ILE A 483 20.60 -2.31 12.38
CA ILE A 483 20.00 -1.94 11.09
C ILE A 483 20.96 -0.93 10.47
N ARG A 484 21.71 -1.35 9.45
CA ARG A 484 22.64 -0.48 8.73
C ARG A 484 21.86 0.52 7.92
N ALA A 485 22.31 1.78 7.88
CA ALA A 485 21.64 2.81 7.08
C ALA A 485 22.04 2.76 5.59
N ASP A 486 23.18 2.11 5.24
CA ASP A 486 23.66 1.99 3.87
C ASP A 486 22.99 0.84 3.10
N GLN A 487 21.66 0.81 3.13
CA GLN A 487 20.83 -0.17 2.44
C GLN A 487 19.79 0.51 1.53
N PRO A 488 19.29 -0.17 0.49
CA PRO A 488 18.40 0.45 -0.50
C PRO A 488 17.12 1.04 0.08
N TYR A 489 16.55 0.41 1.10
CA TYR A 489 15.27 0.85 1.71
C TYR A 489 15.48 1.69 2.98
N ARG A 490 16.57 2.46 3.04
CA ARG A 490 16.86 3.38 4.14
C ARG A 490 15.71 4.33 4.44
N THR A 491 15.01 4.83 3.42
CA THR A 491 13.84 5.72 3.57
C THR A 491 12.80 5.13 4.53
N LEU A 492 12.55 3.81 4.46
CA LEU A 492 11.64 3.13 5.37
C LEU A 492 12.16 3.14 6.80
N ALA A 493 13.48 2.91 7.00
CA ALA A 493 14.09 2.98 8.33
C ALA A 493 14.07 4.39 8.91
N ASP A 494 14.40 5.41 8.11
CA ASP A 494 14.33 6.82 8.51
C ASP A 494 12.91 7.19 8.95
N LEU A 495 11.89 6.77 8.22
CA LEU A 495 10.49 6.98 8.57
C LEU A 495 10.14 6.35 9.93
N TYR A 496 10.44 5.07 10.10
CA TYR A 496 10.05 4.34 11.30
C TYR A 496 10.75 4.81 12.57
N PHE A 497 12.01 5.27 12.47
CA PHE A 497 12.84 5.54 13.64
C PHE A 497 13.03 7.00 13.97
N SER A 498 12.62 7.92 13.08
CA SER A 498 12.66 9.35 13.37
C SER A 498 11.45 9.82 14.17
N LEU A 499 11.65 10.89 14.94
CA LEU A 499 10.55 11.61 15.55
C LEU A 499 9.85 12.46 14.50
N GLN A 500 8.54 12.39 14.49
CA GLN A 500 7.73 13.22 13.62
C GLN A 500 7.73 14.65 14.14
N ASN A 501 8.06 15.60 13.28
CA ASN A 501 8.01 17.02 13.57
C ASN A 501 7.25 17.76 12.47
N TYR A 502 5.93 17.79 12.59
CA TYR A 502 5.09 18.53 11.65
C TYR A 502 5.13 20.02 12.01
N PRO A 503 5.56 20.92 11.12
CA PRO A 503 5.66 22.34 11.43
C PRO A 503 4.29 22.97 11.71
N ALA A 504 4.14 23.60 12.87
CA ALA A 504 2.87 24.18 13.30
C ALA A 504 2.34 25.31 12.39
N ALA A 505 3.20 25.91 11.56
CA ALA A 505 2.82 26.95 10.60
C ALA A 505 2.13 26.37 9.34
N ASN A 506 2.22 25.06 9.11
CA ASN A 506 1.60 24.41 7.97
C ASN A 506 0.10 24.17 8.22
N PRO A 507 -0.72 24.09 7.17
CA PRO A 507 -2.09 23.61 7.29
C PRO A 507 -2.15 22.25 7.95
N ARG A 508 -3.29 21.91 8.60
CA ARG A 508 -3.51 20.57 9.14
C ARG A 508 -3.26 19.53 8.04
N PRO A 509 -2.47 18.46 8.30
CA PRO A 509 -2.24 17.41 7.30
C PRO A 509 -3.55 16.67 6.99
N TYR A 510 -3.58 16.00 5.87
CA TYR A 510 -4.70 15.15 5.44
C TYR A 510 -5.04 14.10 6.51
N ASP A 511 -4.00 13.46 7.05
CA ASP A 511 -4.09 12.57 8.22
C ASP A 511 -3.13 13.00 9.33
N ASP A 512 -3.39 12.59 10.56
CA ASP A 512 -2.62 12.91 11.77
C ASP A 512 -2.23 11.64 12.56
N THR A 513 -1.63 10.68 11.87
CA THR A 513 -1.19 9.40 12.46
C THR A 513 0.25 9.48 12.98
N GLY A 514 0.51 8.88 14.15
CA GLY A 514 1.86 8.65 14.64
C GLY A 514 2.43 7.33 14.15
N TRP A 515 3.74 7.28 13.82
CA TRP A 515 4.37 6.08 13.28
C TRP A 515 5.78 5.78 13.82
N THR A 516 6.21 6.41 14.91
CA THR A 516 7.55 6.15 15.48
C THR A 516 7.57 4.78 16.15
N MET A 517 8.10 3.78 15.43
CA MET A 517 7.90 2.36 15.72
C MET A 517 8.44 1.93 17.09
N GLN A 518 9.64 2.42 17.49
CA GLN A 518 10.23 2.03 18.77
C GLN A 518 9.39 2.45 19.98
N TYR A 519 8.68 3.58 19.89
CA TYR A 519 7.80 4.01 20.99
C TYR A 519 6.49 3.23 20.99
N MET A 520 5.93 2.96 19.81
CA MET A 520 4.70 2.18 19.69
C MET A 520 4.88 0.74 20.19
N ARG A 521 6.11 0.19 20.09
CA ARG A 521 6.45 -1.18 20.49
C ARG A 521 7.15 -1.27 21.86
N ASN A 522 7.36 -0.15 22.56
CA ASN A 522 8.13 -0.09 23.80
C ASN A 522 9.53 -0.74 23.66
N VAL A 523 10.24 -0.41 22.58
CA VAL A 523 11.56 -0.93 22.25
C VAL A 523 12.60 0.17 22.36
N THR A 524 13.72 -0.10 23.01
CA THR A 524 14.89 0.79 23.02
C THR A 524 15.63 0.69 21.71
N LEU A 525 15.81 1.85 21.03
CA LEU A 525 16.58 1.98 19.80
C LEU A 525 17.55 3.14 19.94
N ARG A 526 18.79 2.97 19.46
CA ARG A 526 19.86 3.98 19.55
C ARG A 526 20.41 4.28 18.16
N PRO A 527 20.27 5.51 17.65
CA PRO A 527 20.90 5.90 16.39
C PRO A 527 22.42 6.04 16.59
N VAL A 528 23.20 5.50 15.67
CA VAL A 528 24.66 5.61 15.61
C VAL A 528 25.03 6.62 14.55
N LYS A 529 25.76 7.68 14.96
CA LYS A 529 26.21 8.79 14.11
C LYS A 529 27.72 8.71 13.86
N ASP A 530 28.18 7.54 13.42
CA ASP A 530 29.59 7.26 13.15
C ASP A 530 29.69 6.18 12.07
N PRO A 531 30.24 6.50 10.89
CA PRO A 531 30.37 5.52 9.80
C PRO A 531 31.30 4.35 10.13
N ALA A 532 32.06 4.42 11.23
CA ALA A 532 32.85 3.27 11.70
C ALA A 532 31.97 2.05 12.05
N VAL A 533 30.69 2.25 12.38
CA VAL A 533 29.73 1.17 12.61
C VAL A 533 29.58 0.25 11.38
N LEU A 534 29.67 0.81 10.18
CA LEU A 534 29.50 0.06 8.92
C LEU A 534 30.65 -0.92 8.63
N ARG A 535 31.77 -0.79 9.35
CA ARG A 535 32.95 -1.66 9.21
C ARG A 535 33.04 -2.72 10.29
N GLN A 536 32.10 -2.76 11.24
CA GLN A 536 32.10 -3.73 12.31
C GLN A 536 31.62 -5.12 11.80
N PRO A 537 32.12 -6.21 12.35
CA PRO A 537 31.67 -7.55 11.99
C PRO A 537 30.24 -7.76 12.43
N MET A 538 29.39 -8.16 11.46
CA MET A 538 27.95 -8.37 11.66
C MET A 538 27.45 -9.49 10.77
N THR A 539 26.55 -10.31 11.30
CA THR A 539 25.88 -11.39 10.57
C THR A 539 24.44 -10.98 10.21
N LEU A 540 24.13 -10.99 8.91
CA LEU A 540 22.80 -10.69 8.41
C LEU A 540 21.78 -11.76 8.84
N LEU A 541 20.64 -11.36 9.37
CA LEU A 541 19.52 -12.25 9.65
C LEU A 541 18.83 -12.68 8.35
N THR A 542 18.86 -13.98 8.08
CA THR A 542 18.23 -14.57 6.87
C THR A 542 16.89 -15.24 7.13
N ALA A 543 16.51 -15.44 8.40
CA ALA A 543 15.24 -16.02 8.83
C ALA A 543 14.61 -15.16 9.92
N ASP A 544 13.31 -15.32 10.13
CA ASP A 544 12.61 -14.65 11.22
C ASP A 544 13.11 -15.14 12.58
N LEU A 545 13.15 -14.21 13.52
CA LEU A 545 13.51 -14.53 14.89
C LEU A 545 12.38 -15.35 15.55
N ALA A 546 12.76 -16.42 16.21
CA ALA A 546 11.86 -17.28 16.98
C ALA A 546 12.43 -17.43 18.41
N PRO A 547 11.93 -16.67 19.37
CA PRO A 547 12.46 -16.71 20.73
C PRO A 547 12.10 -18.04 21.40
N ALA A 548 13.09 -18.64 22.10
CA ALA A 548 12.87 -19.85 22.85
C ALA A 548 12.25 -19.54 24.22
N GLY A 549 11.01 -19.98 24.43
CA GLY A 549 10.37 -19.98 25.75
C GLY A 549 10.85 -21.15 26.61
N ALA A 550 10.85 -20.96 27.92
CA ALA A 550 11.23 -22.01 28.86
C ALA A 550 10.75 -21.75 30.28
N ILE A 551 10.50 -22.81 31.07
CA ILE A 551 10.33 -22.74 32.50
C ILE A 551 11.53 -23.42 33.17
N SER A 552 12.39 -22.62 33.77
CA SER A 552 13.59 -23.11 34.51
C SER A 552 13.26 -23.45 35.95
N GLY A 553 14.21 -24.06 36.66
CA GLY A 553 14.07 -24.38 38.09
C GLY A 553 13.15 -25.54 38.40
N SER A 554 13.03 -25.84 39.71
CA SER A 554 12.19 -26.90 40.25
C SER A 554 11.37 -26.36 41.42
N GLY A 555 10.06 -26.65 41.43
CA GLY A 555 9.17 -26.19 42.50
C GLY A 555 7.72 -26.17 42.03
N SER A 556 6.81 -25.93 42.95
CA SER A 556 5.38 -25.96 42.70
C SER A 556 4.80 -24.58 42.27
N THR A 557 5.54 -23.51 42.50
CA THR A 557 5.13 -22.16 42.11
C THR A 557 5.93 -21.69 40.91
N ILE A 558 5.26 -21.24 39.83
CA ILE A 558 5.93 -20.68 38.65
C ILE A 558 5.74 -19.15 38.64
N LEU A 559 6.87 -18.47 38.41
CA LEU A 559 6.93 -17.03 38.24
C LEU A 559 7.17 -16.72 36.76
N VAL A 560 6.31 -15.83 36.19
CA VAL A 560 6.52 -15.27 34.85
C VAL A 560 6.59 -13.75 34.98
N ASN A 561 7.78 -13.19 34.72
CA ASN A 561 8.02 -11.76 34.93
C ASN A 561 7.16 -10.89 34.01
N HIS A 562 6.69 -9.77 34.53
CA HIS A 562 5.98 -8.78 33.73
C HIS A 562 6.99 -7.92 32.96
N THR A 563 7.19 -8.26 31.70
CA THR A 563 8.14 -7.61 30.81
C THR A 563 7.53 -6.50 29.95
N GLY A 564 6.21 -6.39 29.93
CA GLY A 564 5.49 -5.50 29.01
C GLY A 564 5.32 -6.09 27.59
N ASP A 565 5.72 -7.35 27.40
CA ASP A 565 5.45 -8.07 26.15
C ASP A 565 3.95 -8.40 26.02
N ASN A 566 3.44 -8.27 24.81
CA ASN A 566 2.00 -8.51 24.53
C ASN A 566 1.60 -9.98 24.69
N GLU A 567 2.53 -10.91 24.53
CA GLU A 567 2.35 -12.36 24.69
C GLU A 567 1.90 -12.76 26.08
N LEU A 568 2.16 -11.92 27.11
CA LEU A 568 1.63 -12.11 28.45
C LEU A 568 0.10 -12.14 28.49
N VAL A 569 -0.54 -11.37 27.63
CA VAL A 569 -2.01 -11.36 27.47
C VAL A 569 -2.47 -12.72 26.93
N THR A 570 -1.86 -13.17 25.84
CA THR A 570 -2.16 -14.49 25.24
C THR A 570 -1.91 -15.62 26.24
N PHE A 571 -0.79 -15.57 26.97
CA PHE A 571 -0.45 -16.54 27.97
C PHE A 571 -1.52 -16.64 29.07
N ARG A 572 -2.03 -15.50 29.57
CA ARG A 572 -3.09 -15.48 30.59
C ARG A 572 -4.38 -16.10 30.06
N PHE A 573 -4.81 -15.77 28.86
CA PHE A 573 -6.07 -16.26 28.29
C PHE A 573 -5.99 -17.73 27.85
N ARG A 574 -4.84 -18.22 27.37
CA ARG A 574 -4.62 -19.65 27.11
C ARG A 574 -4.73 -20.51 28.37
N LEU A 575 -4.25 -19.97 29.48
CA LEU A 575 -4.28 -20.61 30.79
C LEU A 575 -5.43 -20.09 31.68
N LYS A 576 -6.61 -19.82 31.08
CA LYS A 576 -7.76 -19.20 31.75
C LYS A 576 -8.22 -19.94 33.01
N ASP A 577 -8.11 -21.28 33.01
CA ASP A 577 -8.56 -22.14 34.11
C ASP A 577 -7.46 -22.35 35.17
N VAL A 578 -6.27 -21.80 34.96
CA VAL A 578 -5.15 -21.88 35.89
C VAL A 578 -5.22 -20.70 36.88
N LYS A 579 -5.15 -21.00 38.17
CA LYS A 579 -5.09 -19.96 39.20
C LYS A 579 -3.83 -19.15 39.08
N MET A 580 -3.93 -17.86 38.86
CA MET A 580 -2.80 -16.92 38.77
C MET A 580 -3.06 -15.73 39.71
N LEU A 581 -1.95 -15.23 40.24
CA LEU A 581 -1.92 -13.97 41.03
C LEU A 581 -0.99 -13.00 40.29
N ALA A 582 -1.25 -11.71 40.46
CA ALA A 582 -0.32 -10.66 40.01
C ALA A 582 0.33 -9.99 41.22
N ALA A 583 1.63 -9.80 41.19
CA ALA A 583 2.36 -9.07 42.21
C ALA A 583 2.03 -7.58 42.15
N GLU A 584 1.74 -6.95 43.31
CA GLU A 584 1.40 -5.51 43.37
C GLU A 584 2.63 -4.61 43.49
N LYS A 585 3.79 -5.20 43.80
CA LYS A 585 5.06 -4.49 43.92
C LYS A 585 6.22 -5.33 43.34
N PRO A 586 7.34 -4.71 42.95
CA PRO A 586 8.55 -5.46 42.65
C PRO A 586 9.02 -6.30 43.86
N PHE A 587 9.65 -7.44 43.61
CA PHE A 587 10.15 -8.33 44.61
C PHE A 587 11.37 -9.12 44.12
N GLU A 588 12.07 -9.77 45.06
CA GLU A 588 13.20 -10.69 44.77
C GLU A 588 12.79 -12.12 45.06
N ALA A 589 13.15 -13.06 44.18
CA ALA A 589 12.99 -14.48 44.40
C ALA A 589 14.04 -15.24 43.58
N GLY A 590 14.62 -16.33 44.17
CA GLY A 590 15.63 -17.14 43.49
C GLY A 590 16.87 -16.36 43.02
N GLY A 591 17.22 -15.25 43.69
CA GLY A 591 18.34 -14.37 43.29
C GLY A 591 18.06 -13.50 42.07
N LYS A 592 16.79 -13.34 41.65
CA LYS A 592 16.36 -12.51 40.51
C LYS A 592 15.33 -11.48 40.95
N SER A 593 15.33 -10.32 40.27
CA SER A 593 14.34 -9.25 40.43
C SER A 593 13.16 -9.46 39.52
N TYR A 594 11.96 -9.25 40.07
CA TYR A 594 10.70 -9.34 39.36
C TYR A 594 9.94 -8.03 39.47
N ALA A 595 9.32 -7.61 38.36
CA ALA A 595 8.55 -6.38 38.31
C ALA A 595 7.16 -6.53 38.98
N ALA A 596 6.53 -5.41 39.34
CA ALA A 596 5.10 -5.41 39.62
C ALA A 596 4.33 -5.93 38.41
N GLY A 597 3.23 -6.65 38.63
CA GLY A 597 2.48 -7.33 37.55
C GLY A 597 2.97 -8.74 37.23
N THR A 598 4.10 -9.18 37.79
CA THR A 598 4.62 -10.56 37.61
C THR A 598 3.53 -11.59 37.95
N PHE A 599 3.36 -12.58 37.07
CA PHE A 599 2.41 -13.67 37.29
C PHE A 599 3.03 -14.69 38.26
N ILE A 600 2.31 -14.96 39.33
CA ILE A 600 2.63 -15.95 40.34
C ILE A 600 1.60 -17.07 40.22
N ILE A 601 2.03 -18.27 39.87
CA ILE A 601 1.19 -19.44 39.61
C ILE A 601 1.45 -20.49 40.66
N PRO A 602 0.73 -20.47 41.82
CA PRO A 602 0.92 -21.44 42.87
C PRO A 602 0.35 -22.81 42.47
N ASN A 603 1.02 -23.89 42.85
CA ASN A 603 0.64 -25.26 42.49
C ASN A 603 0.39 -25.42 40.99
N ALA A 604 1.30 -24.85 40.20
CA ALA A 604 1.17 -24.75 38.76
C ALA A 604 1.05 -26.14 38.09
N PRO A 605 0.11 -26.30 37.15
CA PRO A 605 0.11 -27.45 36.24
C PRO A 605 1.28 -27.32 35.26
N ARG A 606 2.50 -27.73 35.70
CA ARG A 606 3.76 -27.41 35.04
C ARG A 606 3.76 -27.70 33.54
N ALA A 607 3.26 -28.85 33.11
CA ALA A 607 3.24 -29.20 31.67
C ALA A 607 2.43 -28.22 30.82
N ALA A 608 1.28 -27.77 31.34
CA ALA A 608 0.44 -26.81 30.60
C ALA A 608 1.07 -25.39 30.55
N VAL A 609 1.65 -24.95 31.68
CA VAL A 609 2.33 -23.65 31.79
C VAL A 609 3.60 -23.62 30.91
N GLU A 610 4.38 -24.68 30.94
CA GLU A 610 5.60 -24.81 30.16
C GLU A 610 5.29 -24.85 28.65
N LYS A 611 4.28 -25.62 28.24
CA LYS A 611 3.82 -25.65 26.85
C LYS A 611 3.44 -24.26 26.38
N ALA A 612 2.63 -23.52 27.13
CA ALA A 612 2.21 -22.17 26.76
C ALA A 612 3.40 -21.19 26.72
N ALA A 613 4.31 -21.29 27.68
CA ALA A 613 5.52 -20.46 27.70
C ALA A 613 6.43 -20.72 26.50
N VAL A 614 6.67 -21.99 26.15
CA VAL A 614 7.50 -22.39 25.00
C VAL A 614 6.90 -21.88 23.70
N GLU A 615 5.60 -22.09 23.48
CA GLU A 615 4.91 -21.65 22.25
C GLU A 615 4.87 -20.12 22.07
N LEU A 616 4.90 -19.36 23.19
CA LEU A 616 4.85 -17.89 23.17
C LEU A 616 6.24 -17.26 23.34
N GLY A 617 7.31 -18.03 23.46
CA GLY A 617 8.65 -17.49 23.70
C GLY A 617 8.87 -16.90 25.09
N LEU A 618 7.95 -17.09 26.04
CA LEU A 618 8.02 -16.55 27.39
C LEU A 618 8.96 -17.37 28.27
N LYS A 619 9.66 -16.68 29.18
CA LYS A 619 10.53 -17.30 30.17
C LYS A 619 9.92 -17.20 31.58
N GLY A 620 9.96 -18.28 32.32
CA GLY A 620 9.54 -18.32 33.70
C GLY A 620 10.46 -19.15 34.58
N GLU A 621 10.26 -19.11 35.89
CA GLU A 621 11.04 -19.85 36.88
C GLU A 621 10.14 -20.54 37.88
N ALA A 622 10.39 -21.82 38.10
CA ALA A 622 9.73 -22.62 39.13
C ALA A 622 10.51 -22.50 40.44
N VAL A 623 9.84 -22.02 41.47
CA VAL A 623 10.38 -21.82 42.82
C VAL A 623 9.67 -22.71 43.84
N ALA A 624 10.35 -23.04 44.94
CA ALA A 624 9.85 -23.98 45.96
C ALA A 624 8.60 -23.42 46.67
N ALA A 625 8.54 -22.10 46.93
CA ALA A 625 7.46 -21.46 47.63
C ALA A 625 7.06 -20.15 46.91
N ALA A 626 5.81 -19.72 47.10
CA ALA A 626 5.36 -18.41 46.61
C ALA A 626 6.15 -17.29 47.32
N PRO A 627 6.59 -16.25 46.63
CA PRO A 627 7.30 -15.12 47.23
C PRO A 627 6.39 -14.37 48.23
N ASP A 628 7.00 -13.79 49.25
CA ASP A 628 6.32 -12.91 50.21
C ASP A 628 6.15 -11.52 49.61
N VAL A 629 5.12 -11.36 48.82
CA VAL A 629 4.77 -10.07 48.17
C VAL A 629 3.24 -9.94 48.15
N LYS A 630 2.77 -8.71 48.32
CA LYS A 630 1.32 -8.45 48.19
C LYS A 630 0.85 -8.75 46.77
N THR A 631 -0.24 -9.54 46.67
CA THR A 631 -0.79 -9.99 45.40
C THR A 631 -2.30 -9.81 45.34
N HIS A 632 -2.84 -9.80 44.12
CA HIS A 632 -4.26 -9.95 43.88
C HIS A 632 -4.52 -11.05 42.83
N PRO A 633 -5.72 -11.66 42.83
CA PRO A 633 -6.08 -12.63 41.80
C PRO A 633 -6.10 -12.01 40.42
N LEU A 634 -5.48 -12.67 39.46
CA LEU A 634 -5.53 -12.32 38.06
C LEU A 634 -6.68 -13.08 37.39
N SER A 635 -7.90 -12.56 37.56
CA SER A 635 -9.10 -13.18 37.00
C SER A 635 -9.22 -12.97 35.51
N ILE A 636 -9.98 -13.87 34.85
CA ILE A 636 -10.35 -13.70 33.44
C ILE A 636 -11.67 -12.92 33.39
N PRO A 637 -11.65 -11.69 32.83
CA PRO A 637 -12.88 -10.92 32.69
C PRO A 637 -13.77 -11.49 31.57
N ARG A 638 -15.07 -11.44 31.76
CA ARG A 638 -16.05 -11.62 30.69
C ARG A 638 -16.17 -10.32 29.94
N ILE A 639 -15.72 -10.29 28.71
CA ILE A 639 -15.64 -9.06 27.89
C ILE A 639 -16.84 -9.00 26.96
N GLY A 640 -17.64 -7.94 27.09
CA GLY A 640 -18.63 -7.52 26.10
C GLY A 640 -17.99 -6.51 25.15
N TYR A 641 -18.06 -6.76 23.86
CA TYR A 641 -17.54 -5.84 22.85
C TYR A 641 -18.71 -5.23 22.09
N LEU A 642 -18.95 -3.93 22.29
CA LEU A 642 -20.14 -3.26 21.77
C LEU A 642 -19.91 -2.71 20.38
N HIS A 643 -20.71 -3.19 19.44
CA HIS A 643 -20.75 -2.70 18.06
C HIS A 643 -21.41 -1.32 17.98
N SER A 644 -20.69 -0.39 17.32
CA SER A 644 -21.20 0.92 16.94
C SER A 644 -21.58 0.92 15.46
N TRP A 645 -22.85 1.04 15.12
CA TRP A 645 -23.30 1.13 13.73
C TRP A 645 -22.77 2.36 12.98
N LEU A 646 -22.21 3.35 13.68
CA LEU A 646 -21.81 4.63 13.13
C LEU A 646 -20.30 4.76 12.90
N ARG A 647 -19.49 4.07 13.72
CA ARG A 647 -18.02 4.21 13.70
C ARG A 647 -17.37 2.83 13.84
N THR A 648 -17.25 2.13 12.72
CA THR A 648 -16.74 0.75 12.71
C THR A 648 -15.22 0.66 12.56
N GLN A 649 -14.55 1.77 12.21
CA GLN A 649 -13.14 1.79 11.88
C GLN A 649 -12.25 1.45 13.08
N ASP A 650 -12.34 2.21 14.18
CA ASP A 650 -11.59 1.93 15.41
C ASP A 650 -11.99 0.60 16.02
N GLU A 651 -13.29 0.29 15.95
CA GLU A 651 -13.85 -0.98 16.39
C GLU A 651 -13.17 -2.17 15.72
N GLY A 652 -12.97 -2.11 14.42
CA GLY A 652 -12.35 -3.19 13.65
C GLY A 652 -10.91 -3.43 14.06
N TRP A 653 -10.10 -2.38 14.25
CA TRP A 653 -8.72 -2.49 14.70
C TRP A 653 -8.58 -3.08 16.10
N TRP A 654 -9.46 -2.69 17.03
CA TRP A 654 -9.52 -3.31 18.34
C TRP A 654 -9.88 -4.81 18.27
N ARG A 655 -10.84 -5.18 17.42
CA ARG A 655 -11.17 -6.59 17.19
C ARG A 655 -10.01 -7.37 16.62
N ALA A 656 -9.30 -6.78 15.66
CA ALA A 656 -8.11 -7.38 15.08
C ALA A 656 -7.04 -7.66 16.13
N ALA A 657 -6.79 -6.71 17.04
CA ALA A 657 -5.86 -6.89 18.14
C ALA A 657 -6.32 -7.97 19.14
N LEU A 658 -7.59 -7.98 19.53
CA LEU A 658 -8.13 -8.98 20.45
C LEU A 658 -8.05 -10.39 19.85
N ASP A 659 -8.39 -10.55 18.57
CA ASP A 659 -8.32 -11.83 17.85
C ASP A 659 -6.86 -12.28 17.72
N HIS A 660 -5.92 -11.36 17.42
CA HIS A 660 -4.50 -11.64 17.30
C HIS A 660 -3.91 -12.23 18.60
N TYR A 661 -4.23 -11.60 19.72
CA TYR A 661 -3.73 -12.04 21.03
C TYR A 661 -4.61 -13.11 21.68
N GLY A 662 -5.63 -13.61 21.00
CA GLY A 662 -6.51 -14.68 21.51
C GLY A 662 -7.33 -14.27 22.73
N VAL A 663 -7.71 -13.00 22.84
CA VAL A 663 -8.55 -12.47 23.91
C VAL A 663 -10.03 -12.71 23.58
N PRO A 664 -10.74 -13.58 24.27
CA PRO A 664 -12.12 -13.87 23.99
C PRO A 664 -13.04 -12.73 24.39
N TYR A 665 -13.99 -12.40 23.54
CA TYR A 665 -15.03 -11.41 23.80
C TYR A 665 -16.38 -11.86 23.22
N THR A 666 -17.46 -11.32 23.77
CA THR A 666 -18.81 -11.46 23.23
C THR A 666 -19.16 -10.21 22.45
N TYR A 667 -19.27 -10.34 21.12
CA TYR A 667 -19.64 -9.22 20.26
C TYR A 667 -21.13 -8.95 20.37
N ILE A 668 -21.53 -7.74 20.80
CA ILE A 668 -22.91 -7.34 21.05
C ILE A 668 -23.25 -6.05 20.32
N ALA A 669 -24.47 -5.94 19.82
CA ALA A 669 -25.00 -4.72 19.26
C ALA A 669 -25.84 -3.95 20.32
N ASP A 670 -26.23 -2.73 19.96
CA ASP A 670 -27.06 -1.84 20.81
C ASP A 670 -28.35 -2.49 21.29
N THR A 671 -28.99 -3.33 20.47
CA THR A 671 -30.19 -4.09 20.87
C THR A 671 -29.92 -5.02 22.04
N LYS A 672 -28.78 -5.67 22.10
CA LYS A 672 -28.37 -6.53 23.21
C LYS A 672 -27.96 -5.71 24.45
N ALA A 673 -27.40 -4.52 24.23
CA ALA A 673 -27.08 -3.60 25.31
C ALA A 673 -28.34 -3.03 25.94
N ARG A 674 -29.34 -2.63 25.15
CA ARG A 674 -30.63 -2.09 25.61
C ARG A 674 -31.48 -3.13 26.35
N ALA A 675 -31.29 -4.42 26.08
CA ALA A 675 -31.98 -5.49 26.79
C ALA A 675 -31.62 -5.56 28.28
N GLY A 676 -30.58 -4.85 28.71
CA GLY A 676 -30.16 -4.77 30.11
C GLY A 676 -29.37 -5.97 30.61
N ASP A 677 -29.32 -6.12 31.96
CA ASP A 677 -28.60 -7.19 32.66
C ASP A 677 -27.10 -7.31 32.30
N LEU A 678 -26.48 -6.23 31.83
CA LEU A 678 -25.09 -6.22 31.34
C LEU A 678 -24.12 -6.67 32.44
N ARG A 679 -24.29 -6.20 33.66
CA ARG A 679 -23.45 -6.58 34.82
C ARG A 679 -23.47 -8.08 35.12
N LYS A 680 -24.58 -8.76 34.88
CA LYS A 680 -24.67 -10.23 35.05
C LYS A 680 -23.89 -10.99 33.98
N ARG A 681 -23.70 -10.36 32.80
CA ARG A 681 -23.11 -10.99 31.63
C ARG A 681 -21.65 -10.65 31.43
N PHE A 682 -21.24 -9.41 31.77
CA PHE A 682 -19.93 -8.87 31.51
C PHE A 682 -19.31 -8.21 32.72
N ASP A 683 -18.02 -8.35 32.86
CA ASP A 683 -17.19 -7.66 33.83
C ASP A 683 -16.59 -6.39 33.24
N VAL A 684 -16.34 -6.41 31.94
CA VAL A 684 -15.82 -5.29 31.14
C VAL A 684 -16.65 -5.14 29.87
N ILE A 685 -16.96 -3.91 29.50
CA ILE A 685 -17.55 -3.58 28.20
C ILE A 685 -16.59 -2.66 27.48
N ILE A 686 -16.15 -3.08 26.28
CA ILE A 686 -15.35 -2.27 25.36
C ILE A 686 -16.33 -1.62 24.38
N TYR A 687 -16.30 -0.30 24.33
CA TYR A 687 -17.05 0.51 23.35
C TYR A 687 -16.06 1.43 22.63
N PRO A 688 -15.47 0.96 21.52
CA PRO A 688 -14.49 1.73 20.79
C PRO A 688 -15.20 2.79 19.95
N THR A 689 -15.23 4.00 20.46
CA THR A 689 -15.64 5.19 19.70
C THR A 689 -14.67 6.31 19.99
N VAL A 690 -14.36 7.09 18.99
CA VAL A 690 -13.66 8.36 19.13
C VAL A 690 -14.60 9.51 18.75
#